data_70c25925f3f3a7183eb9f943b81b4d93
#
_entry.id   70c25925f3f3a7183eb9f943b81b4d93
#
_cell.length_a   1.000
_cell.length_b   1.000
_cell.length_c   1.000
_cell.angle_alpha   90.00
_cell.angle_beta   90.00
_cell.angle_gamma   90.00
#
_symmetry.space_group_name_H-M   'P 1'
#
loop_
_entity.id
_entity.type
_entity.pdbx_description
1 polymer ?
#
loop_
_entity_poly.entity_id
_entity_poly.type
_entity_poly.pdbx_seq_one_letter_code
_entity_poly.pdbx_strand_id
1 'polypeptide(L)'
;MYEFRGFTQKANKALNLSIESAQNFGHDYIGTEHILLGLIKEGSGVAAAALEECGVTAEALEKEIANVDGRGIQTSLSPDSFTPRTKRVLRTAMMISARTGSSYVGTEHILLAIVSESDSYATSILRKLGVSSNAVANAVAGGLQKGSSENQFSGMENGYPQGKEEGGSALEKFGRDLTKAAKNGEIDPVIGREKEIKRVIQILSRRTKNNPVLIGEPGVGKTAVAEGLALEIANGNVPEILRGKKVVSLDLTGMIAGAKYRGDFEERIKSAIDEVKKSKDTILFIDELHTIVGAGSAEGSADAANILKPSLARGDFQVIGATTINEYRKYIEKDAALERRFQPVKVGEPTKEQAVEILKGLRDSYEAHHKVRITNEAIEAAVNLSSRYIADRYLPDKAIDLIDEGASKVKLKGLTSPPDIKSLEELIDKLEQEKASAINEQDFERAAKLRDEQKNVQSQLDTAKKEWYENRENRNGEVTPEVIAEIVSEWTGIPVVQLTKEESERLLNLEKELHERVVGQNEAVSSVAKAIRRGRVGLKDPKRPIGSFIFLGPTGVGKTELCKALAAAMFGDENAMLRIDMSEYMEKHTVSRLVGSPPGYVGFDEGGQLTEKVRRKPYSVILFDEIEKAHPDVFNILLQILDDGRLTDSQGRTVDFKNTVIIMTSNIGAKLLTEKHSSLGFTDENSENKETENTKELVLGELKKAFRPEFINRIDDIIVFDRLSKDEIKEIAVKMLAGLKKRLSDMEIEIEFTDEAVSAIADKGFDEVYGARPLRRAITSDIEDPLSEKMLDGTIKAKSKVKCDFADGKFTFAEAK
;
A
#
# COMPACT_ATOMS: atom_id res chain seq x y z
N MET A 1 -38.19 -9.93 -21.90
CA MET A 1 -37.24 -8.93 -22.45
C MET A 1 -36.60 -8.23 -21.25
N TYR A 2 -35.28 -8.24 -21.13
CA TYR A 2 -34.56 -7.66 -20.01
C TYR A 2 -34.31 -6.18 -20.26
N GLU A 3 -34.35 -5.36 -19.18
CA GLU A 3 -34.09 -3.93 -19.24
C GLU A 3 -32.74 -3.61 -18.60
N PHE A 4 -31.80 -3.11 -19.40
CA PHE A 4 -30.45 -2.73 -18.93
C PHE A 4 -30.46 -1.21 -18.65
N ARG A 5 -30.33 -0.83 -17.37
CA ARG A 5 -30.32 0.59 -16.96
C ARG A 5 -29.11 1.33 -17.51
N GLY A 6 -29.33 2.55 -18.00
CA GLY A 6 -28.27 3.38 -18.58
C GLY A 6 -28.00 3.14 -20.08
N PHE A 7 -28.78 2.26 -20.75
CA PHE A 7 -28.69 2.00 -22.18
C PHE A 7 -29.88 2.59 -22.94
N THR A 8 -29.66 3.03 -24.18
CA THR A 8 -30.75 3.49 -25.05
C THR A 8 -31.70 2.35 -25.39
N GLN A 9 -32.90 2.65 -25.84
CA GLN A 9 -33.87 1.63 -26.25
C GLN A 9 -33.31 0.69 -27.34
N LYS A 10 -32.58 1.25 -28.32
CA LYS A 10 -31.93 0.46 -29.40
C LYS A 10 -30.81 -0.44 -28.85
N ALA A 11 -30.00 0.07 -27.92
CA ALA A 11 -28.95 -0.74 -27.26
C ALA A 11 -29.56 -1.86 -26.40
N ASN A 12 -30.64 -1.59 -25.67
CA ASN A 12 -31.40 -2.60 -24.92
C ASN A 12 -31.99 -3.68 -25.88
N LYS A 13 -32.53 -3.28 -27.02
CA LYS A 13 -33.03 -4.22 -28.01
C LYS A 13 -31.92 -5.10 -28.60
N ALA A 14 -30.76 -4.52 -28.93
CA ALA A 14 -29.59 -5.24 -29.41
C ALA A 14 -29.05 -6.26 -28.38
N LEU A 15 -28.99 -5.90 -27.08
CA LEU A 15 -28.60 -6.81 -26.02
C LEU A 15 -29.60 -7.98 -25.84
N ASN A 16 -30.89 -7.73 -25.94
CA ASN A 16 -31.89 -8.78 -25.88
C ASN A 16 -31.82 -9.72 -27.11
N LEU A 17 -31.58 -9.18 -28.31
CA LEU A 17 -31.34 -9.96 -29.51
C LEU A 17 -30.05 -10.77 -29.44
N SER A 18 -29.04 -10.31 -28.71
CA SER A 18 -27.82 -11.10 -28.46
C SER A 18 -28.07 -12.31 -27.57
N ILE A 19 -28.92 -12.16 -26.55
CA ILE A 19 -29.33 -13.25 -25.65
C ILE A 19 -30.13 -14.30 -26.47
N GLU A 20 -31.10 -13.84 -27.24
CA GLU A 20 -31.91 -14.70 -28.12
C GLU A 20 -31.06 -15.43 -29.16
N SER A 21 -30.10 -14.76 -29.76
CA SER A 21 -29.17 -15.36 -30.70
C SER A 21 -28.33 -16.46 -30.06
N ALA A 22 -27.78 -16.23 -28.87
CA ALA A 22 -27.01 -17.24 -28.12
C ALA A 22 -27.88 -18.47 -27.78
N GLN A 23 -29.15 -18.26 -27.38
CA GLN A 23 -30.12 -19.32 -27.13
C GLN A 23 -30.41 -20.14 -28.38
N ASN A 24 -30.59 -19.47 -29.53
CA ASN A 24 -30.88 -20.13 -30.81
C ASN A 24 -29.68 -20.92 -31.36
N PHE A 25 -28.46 -20.51 -31.04
CA PHE A 25 -27.24 -21.30 -31.30
C PHE A 25 -27.07 -22.47 -30.33
N GLY A 26 -27.78 -22.48 -29.19
CA GLY A 26 -27.66 -23.52 -28.17
C GLY A 26 -26.37 -23.39 -27.35
N HIS A 27 -25.82 -22.17 -27.23
CA HIS A 27 -24.68 -21.91 -26.39
C HIS A 27 -25.13 -21.71 -24.93
N ASP A 28 -24.27 -22.00 -23.98
CA ASP A 28 -24.51 -21.84 -22.54
C ASP A 28 -23.97 -20.50 -21.97
N TYR A 29 -23.44 -19.62 -22.85
CA TYR A 29 -22.89 -18.33 -22.55
C TYR A 29 -23.24 -17.27 -23.60
N ILE A 30 -23.14 -15.99 -23.24
CA ILE A 30 -23.33 -14.85 -24.14
C ILE A 30 -21.97 -14.15 -24.31
N GLY A 31 -21.33 -14.42 -25.46
CA GLY A 31 -20.02 -13.85 -25.82
C GLY A 31 -20.12 -12.56 -26.60
N THR A 32 -18.97 -11.98 -26.96
CA THR A 32 -18.86 -10.72 -27.73
C THR A 32 -19.40 -10.87 -29.16
N GLU A 33 -19.30 -12.08 -29.74
CA GLU A 33 -19.85 -12.45 -31.06
C GLU A 33 -21.37 -12.37 -31.07
N HIS A 34 -22.04 -12.80 -30.02
CA HIS A 34 -23.48 -12.70 -29.88
C HIS A 34 -23.93 -11.25 -29.78
N ILE A 35 -23.14 -10.39 -29.07
CA ILE A 35 -23.46 -8.95 -29.04
C ILE A 35 -23.28 -8.31 -30.40
N LEU A 36 -22.22 -8.66 -31.13
CA LEU A 36 -22.01 -8.16 -32.49
C LEU A 36 -23.18 -8.55 -33.42
N LEU A 37 -23.67 -9.79 -33.31
CA LEU A 37 -24.83 -10.25 -34.07
C LEU A 37 -26.12 -9.53 -33.64
N GLY A 38 -26.30 -9.30 -32.33
CA GLY A 38 -27.44 -8.53 -31.80
C GLY A 38 -27.47 -7.07 -32.27
N LEU A 39 -26.30 -6.45 -32.44
CA LEU A 39 -26.17 -5.09 -32.96
C LEU A 39 -26.59 -4.99 -34.42
N ILE A 40 -26.23 -5.96 -35.26
CA ILE A 40 -26.67 -6.03 -36.66
C ILE A 40 -28.17 -6.34 -36.76
N LYS A 41 -28.68 -7.31 -36.03
CA LYS A 41 -30.11 -7.69 -36.04
C LYS A 41 -31.03 -6.59 -35.53
N GLU A 42 -30.54 -5.66 -34.73
CA GLU A 42 -31.32 -4.49 -34.31
C GLU A 42 -31.69 -3.61 -35.50
N GLY A 43 -30.78 -3.45 -36.48
CA GLY A 43 -31.01 -2.91 -37.81
C GLY A 43 -31.24 -1.41 -37.95
N SER A 44 -31.52 -0.67 -36.86
CA SER A 44 -31.86 0.76 -36.91
C SER A 44 -30.86 1.65 -36.15
N GLY A 45 -29.87 1.06 -35.49
CA GLY A 45 -28.85 1.76 -34.70
C GLY A 45 -27.66 2.18 -35.57
N VAL A 46 -26.86 3.13 -35.05
CA VAL A 46 -25.61 3.59 -35.66
C VAL A 46 -24.63 2.43 -35.88
N ALA A 47 -24.61 1.47 -34.95
CA ALA A 47 -23.77 0.29 -35.07
C ALA A 47 -24.16 -0.61 -36.25
N ALA A 48 -25.46 -0.84 -36.45
CA ALA A 48 -25.94 -1.62 -37.58
C ALA A 48 -25.57 -0.97 -38.93
N ALA A 49 -25.82 0.34 -39.06
CA ALA A 49 -25.46 1.10 -40.26
C ALA A 49 -23.93 1.07 -40.52
N ALA A 50 -23.10 1.22 -39.50
CA ALA A 50 -21.64 1.16 -39.65
C ALA A 50 -21.13 -0.22 -40.05
N LEU A 51 -21.75 -1.29 -39.54
CA LEU A 51 -21.40 -2.67 -39.90
C LEU A 51 -21.83 -3.02 -41.32
N GLU A 52 -23.02 -2.56 -41.76
CA GLU A 52 -23.50 -2.68 -43.11
C GLU A 52 -22.64 -1.91 -44.13
N GLU A 53 -22.20 -0.67 -43.77
CA GLU A 53 -21.28 0.12 -44.61
C GLU A 53 -19.93 -0.60 -44.77
N CYS A 54 -19.49 -1.37 -43.75
CA CYS A 54 -18.30 -2.22 -43.80
C CYS A 54 -18.53 -3.57 -44.50
N GLY A 55 -19.75 -3.84 -45.05
CA GLY A 55 -20.09 -5.07 -45.78
C GLY A 55 -20.34 -6.28 -44.88
N VAL A 56 -20.57 -6.08 -43.57
CA VAL A 56 -20.87 -7.18 -42.62
C VAL A 56 -22.37 -7.41 -42.60
N THR A 57 -22.79 -8.65 -42.93
CA THR A 57 -24.20 -9.04 -42.90
C THR A 57 -24.49 -10.01 -41.74
N ALA A 58 -25.75 -10.05 -41.29
CA ALA A 58 -26.15 -10.96 -40.20
C ALA A 58 -25.91 -12.43 -40.59
N GLU A 59 -26.19 -12.78 -41.86
CA GLU A 59 -26.00 -14.15 -42.37
C GLU A 59 -24.55 -14.58 -42.41
N ALA A 60 -23.60 -13.66 -42.74
CA ALA A 60 -22.17 -13.93 -42.74
C ALA A 60 -21.66 -14.14 -41.28
N LEU A 61 -22.14 -13.35 -40.33
CA LEU A 61 -21.83 -13.52 -38.93
C LEU A 61 -22.38 -14.82 -38.37
N GLU A 62 -23.65 -15.16 -38.66
CA GLU A 62 -24.25 -16.40 -38.20
C GLU A 62 -23.49 -17.62 -38.70
N LYS A 63 -23.04 -17.59 -39.95
CA LYS A 63 -22.26 -18.64 -40.57
C LYS A 63 -20.89 -18.80 -39.89
N GLU A 64 -20.21 -17.70 -39.60
CA GLU A 64 -18.90 -17.75 -38.92
C GLU A 64 -19.01 -18.18 -37.44
N ILE A 65 -20.05 -17.76 -36.71
CA ILE A 65 -20.33 -18.23 -35.36
C ILE A 65 -20.60 -19.75 -35.38
N ALA A 66 -21.46 -20.22 -36.29
CA ALA A 66 -21.77 -21.65 -36.41
C ALA A 66 -20.57 -22.52 -36.83
N ASN A 67 -19.64 -21.98 -37.61
CA ASN A 67 -18.43 -22.69 -38.05
C ASN A 67 -17.42 -22.93 -36.93
N VAL A 68 -17.40 -22.09 -35.92
CA VAL A 68 -16.36 -22.14 -34.88
C VAL A 68 -16.87 -22.80 -33.62
N ASP A 69 -18.05 -22.43 -33.12
CA ASP A 69 -18.58 -22.97 -31.84
C ASP A 69 -19.66 -24.05 -32.03
N GLY A 70 -20.08 -24.27 -33.29
CA GLY A 70 -21.10 -25.28 -33.61
C GLY A 70 -22.54 -24.80 -33.27
N ARG A 71 -23.50 -25.72 -33.37
CA ARG A 71 -24.88 -25.50 -32.88
C ARG A 71 -25.20 -26.55 -31.85
N GLY A 72 -25.63 -26.12 -30.66
CA GLY A 72 -26.06 -26.96 -29.54
C GLY A 72 -27.58 -27.08 -29.45
N ILE A 73 -28.05 -27.65 -28.37
CA ILE A 73 -29.48 -27.72 -28.02
C ILE A 73 -29.88 -26.37 -27.43
N GLN A 74 -31.06 -25.88 -27.81
CA GLN A 74 -31.57 -24.58 -27.34
C GLN A 74 -31.55 -24.50 -25.82
N THR A 75 -30.89 -23.46 -25.29
CA THR A 75 -30.69 -23.22 -23.83
C THR A 75 -31.50 -22.02 -23.35
N SER A 76 -31.80 -21.98 -22.06
CA SER A 76 -32.41 -20.81 -21.43
C SER A 76 -31.32 -19.95 -20.80
N LEU A 77 -31.09 -18.74 -21.31
CA LEU A 77 -30.04 -17.82 -20.86
C LEU A 77 -30.63 -16.56 -20.20
N SER A 78 -29.92 -16.05 -19.23
CA SER A 78 -30.21 -14.79 -18.54
C SER A 78 -29.03 -13.79 -18.71
N PRO A 79 -29.18 -12.52 -18.33
CA PRO A 79 -28.08 -11.57 -18.34
C PRO A 79 -26.85 -11.97 -17.50
N ASP A 80 -27.01 -12.88 -16.56
CA ASP A 80 -25.90 -13.41 -15.74
C ASP A 80 -24.95 -14.28 -16.56
N SER A 81 -25.46 -14.86 -17.66
CA SER A 81 -24.70 -15.71 -18.59
C SER A 81 -23.75 -14.91 -19.51
N PHE A 82 -23.65 -13.59 -19.36
CA PHE A 82 -22.62 -12.81 -20.04
C PHE A 82 -21.22 -13.22 -19.60
N THR A 83 -20.34 -13.52 -20.57
CA THR A 83 -18.94 -13.85 -20.26
C THR A 83 -18.23 -12.69 -19.54
N PRO A 84 -17.16 -12.95 -18.77
CA PRO A 84 -16.38 -11.88 -18.12
C PRO A 84 -15.87 -10.84 -19.14
N ARG A 85 -15.53 -11.27 -20.36
CA ARG A 85 -15.11 -10.38 -21.45
C ARG A 85 -16.26 -9.52 -21.95
N THR A 86 -17.43 -10.08 -22.14
CA THR A 86 -18.65 -9.35 -22.51
C THR A 86 -19.01 -8.30 -21.46
N LYS A 87 -18.96 -8.65 -20.17
CA LYS A 87 -19.17 -7.71 -19.05
C LYS A 87 -18.13 -6.56 -19.07
N ARG A 88 -16.90 -6.84 -19.49
CA ARG A 88 -15.86 -5.81 -19.66
C ARG A 88 -16.19 -4.88 -20.84
N VAL A 89 -16.56 -5.43 -22.00
CA VAL A 89 -16.99 -4.63 -23.16
C VAL A 89 -18.13 -3.70 -22.80
N LEU A 90 -19.14 -4.15 -22.07
CA LEU A 90 -20.26 -3.31 -21.64
C LEU A 90 -19.83 -2.19 -20.69
N ARG A 91 -18.88 -2.45 -19.78
CA ARG A 91 -18.30 -1.39 -18.93
C ARG A 91 -17.49 -0.39 -19.74
N THR A 92 -16.71 -0.86 -20.72
CA THR A 92 -15.97 0.01 -21.63
C THR A 92 -16.93 0.87 -22.47
N ALA A 93 -18.06 0.33 -22.91
CA ALA A 93 -19.10 1.10 -23.60
C ALA A 93 -19.69 2.22 -22.72
N MET A 94 -19.89 1.97 -21.42
CA MET A 94 -20.30 3.00 -20.46
C MET A 94 -19.24 4.09 -20.32
N MET A 95 -17.96 3.72 -20.26
CA MET A 95 -16.87 4.71 -20.20
C MET A 95 -16.77 5.53 -21.49
N ILE A 96 -16.96 4.90 -22.65
CA ILE A 96 -16.97 5.61 -23.94
C ILE A 96 -18.16 6.59 -24.00
N SER A 97 -19.36 6.17 -23.59
CA SER A 97 -20.55 7.02 -23.53
C SER A 97 -20.33 8.25 -22.62
N ALA A 98 -19.75 8.05 -21.44
CA ALA A 98 -19.40 9.13 -20.53
C ALA A 98 -18.37 10.09 -21.13
N ARG A 99 -17.37 9.57 -21.87
CA ARG A 99 -16.36 10.39 -22.55
C ARG A 99 -16.92 11.19 -23.73
N THR A 100 -17.92 10.65 -24.44
CA THR A 100 -18.58 11.34 -25.54
C THR A 100 -19.67 12.30 -25.07
N GLY A 101 -19.86 12.46 -23.75
CA GLY A 101 -20.87 13.35 -23.18
C GLY A 101 -22.31 12.86 -23.34
N SER A 102 -22.52 11.59 -23.67
CA SER A 102 -23.83 11.00 -23.86
C SER A 102 -24.41 10.53 -22.53
N SER A 103 -25.66 10.89 -22.23
CA SER A 103 -26.37 10.50 -20.99
C SER A 103 -26.72 9.00 -20.95
N TYR A 104 -26.69 8.31 -22.10
CA TYR A 104 -27.04 6.89 -22.23
C TYR A 104 -26.09 6.18 -23.17
N VAL A 105 -25.87 4.90 -22.94
CA VAL A 105 -25.04 4.04 -23.81
C VAL A 105 -25.84 3.65 -25.05
N GLY A 106 -25.42 4.13 -26.21
CA GLY A 106 -25.99 3.76 -27.52
C GLY A 106 -25.32 2.53 -28.14
N THR A 107 -25.86 2.07 -29.25
CA THR A 107 -25.33 0.94 -30.04
C THR A 107 -23.92 1.21 -30.55
N GLU A 108 -23.60 2.46 -30.90
CA GLU A 108 -22.29 2.94 -31.34
C GLU A 108 -21.23 2.76 -30.24
N HIS A 109 -21.58 3.06 -29.00
CA HIS A 109 -20.66 2.90 -27.85
C HIS A 109 -20.32 1.43 -27.61
N ILE A 110 -21.30 0.53 -27.74
CA ILE A 110 -21.09 -0.92 -27.62
C ILE A 110 -20.18 -1.42 -28.74
N LEU A 111 -20.42 -1.01 -29.99
CA LEU A 111 -19.60 -1.41 -31.13
C LEU A 111 -18.16 -0.89 -31.00
N LEU A 112 -17.97 0.36 -30.61
CA LEU A 112 -16.63 0.91 -30.36
C LEU A 112 -15.90 0.17 -29.21
N ALA A 113 -16.62 -0.22 -28.17
CA ALA A 113 -16.05 -1.01 -27.09
C ALA A 113 -15.62 -2.41 -27.55
N ILE A 114 -16.39 -3.08 -28.40
CA ILE A 114 -16.02 -4.37 -29.03
C ILE A 114 -14.74 -4.21 -29.84
N VAL A 115 -14.69 -3.20 -30.70
CA VAL A 115 -13.56 -2.97 -31.62
C VAL A 115 -12.29 -2.54 -30.88
N SER A 116 -12.41 -1.89 -29.72
CA SER A 116 -11.27 -1.54 -28.87
C SER A 116 -10.62 -2.75 -28.18
N GLU A 117 -11.33 -3.87 -28.06
CA GLU A 117 -10.81 -5.12 -27.48
C GLU A 117 -10.20 -6.00 -28.59
N SER A 118 -8.91 -5.83 -28.86
CA SER A 118 -8.19 -6.48 -29.98
C SER A 118 -8.26 -8.01 -29.97
N ASP A 119 -8.43 -8.63 -28.80
CA ASP A 119 -8.43 -10.08 -28.58
C ASP A 119 -9.84 -10.64 -28.41
N SER A 120 -10.88 -9.88 -28.73
CA SER A 120 -12.25 -10.37 -28.62
C SER A 120 -12.60 -11.32 -29.77
N TYR A 121 -13.52 -12.24 -29.49
CA TYR A 121 -13.99 -13.18 -30.50
C TYR A 121 -14.72 -12.46 -31.67
N ALA A 122 -15.48 -11.43 -31.33
CA ALA A 122 -16.11 -10.54 -32.31
C ALA A 122 -15.09 -9.88 -33.25
N THR A 123 -13.96 -9.37 -32.73
CA THR A 123 -12.91 -8.79 -33.60
C THR A 123 -12.19 -9.82 -34.44
N SER A 124 -12.07 -11.04 -33.98
CA SER A 124 -11.51 -12.16 -34.75
C SER A 124 -12.43 -12.51 -35.92
N ILE A 125 -13.73 -12.54 -35.72
CA ILE A 125 -14.72 -12.76 -36.80
C ILE A 125 -14.70 -11.60 -37.81
N LEU A 126 -14.70 -10.35 -37.36
CA LEU A 126 -14.59 -9.18 -38.24
C LEU A 126 -13.35 -9.24 -39.12
N ARG A 127 -12.21 -9.65 -38.56
CA ARG A 127 -10.96 -9.82 -39.29
C ARG A 127 -11.03 -10.93 -40.31
N LYS A 128 -11.71 -12.06 -40.04
CA LYS A 128 -11.97 -13.14 -41.00
C LYS A 128 -12.86 -12.68 -42.14
N LEU A 129 -13.81 -11.80 -41.88
CA LEU A 129 -14.66 -11.18 -42.87
C LEU A 129 -13.96 -10.06 -43.67
N GLY A 130 -12.67 -9.84 -43.44
CA GLY A 130 -11.84 -8.82 -44.11
C GLY A 130 -12.07 -7.40 -43.63
N VAL A 131 -12.71 -7.21 -42.48
CA VAL A 131 -13.04 -5.89 -41.92
C VAL A 131 -12.05 -5.55 -40.81
N SER A 132 -11.35 -4.42 -40.94
CA SER A 132 -10.44 -3.96 -39.92
C SER A 132 -11.16 -3.17 -38.81
N SER A 133 -10.65 -3.26 -37.57
CA SER A 133 -11.18 -2.51 -36.43
C SER A 133 -11.23 -0.98 -36.71
N ASN A 134 -10.24 -0.46 -37.44
CA ASN A 134 -10.19 0.96 -37.80
C ASN A 134 -11.27 1.34 -38.84
N ALA A 135 -11.60 0.45 -39.76
CA ALA A 135 -12.68 0.68 -40.73
C ALA A 135 -14.05 0.82 -40.03
N VAL A 136 -14.34 -0.07 -39.08
CA VAL A 136 -15.55 0.00 -38.25
C VAL A 136 -15.60 1.26 -37.38
N ALA A 137 -14.48 1.64 -36.74
CA ALA A 137 -14.42 2.85 -35.95
C ALA A 137 -14.66 4.11 -36.80
N ASN A 138 -14.09 4.17 -38.00
CA ASN A 138 -14.30 5.28 -38.93
C ASN A 138 -15.76 5.33 -39.47
N ALA A 139 -16.38 4.19 -39.76
CA ALA A 139 -17.78 4.11 -40.17
C ALA A 139 -18.72 4.60 -39.04
N VAL A 140 -18.47 4.22 -37.80
CA VAL A 140 -19.21 4.75 -36.62
C VAL A 140 -19.05 6.26 -36.49
N ALA A 141 -17.84 6.80 -36.68
CA ALA A 141 -17.59 8.24 -36.63
C ALA A 141 -18.31 8.97 -37.76
N GLY A 142 -18.35 8.41 -38.97
CA GLY A 142 -19.09 8.94 -40.09
C GLY A 142 -20.62 8.90 -39.90
N GLY A 143 -21.15 7.84 -39.29
CA GLY A 143 -22.57 7.70 -38.95
C GLY A 143 -23.05 8.70 -37.88
N LEU A 144 -22.21 9.05 -36.92
CA LEU A 144 -22.50 10.08 -35.91
C LEU A 144 -22.60 11.48 -36.52
N GLN A 145 -21.86 11.78 -37.60
CA GLN A 145 -21.95 13.06 -38.31
C GLN A 145 -23.22 13.18 -39.18
N LYS A 146 -23.74 12.08 -39.72
CA LYS A 146 -25.00 12.08 -40.52
C LYS A 146 -26.25 12.18 -39.65
N GLY A 147 -26.20 11.75 -38.40
CA GLY A 147 -27.34 11.78 -37.45
C GLY A 147 -27.66 13.16 -36.85
N SER A 148 -26.79 14.15 -37.03
CA SER A 148 -26.97 15.51 -36.52
C SER A 148 -27.47 16.51 -37.59
N SER A 149 -27.88 16.05 -38.75
CA SER A 149 -28.31 16.90 -39.88
C SER A 149 -29.71 16.61 -40.33
N GLU A 150 -30.73 16.80 -39.50
CA GLU A 150 -32.09 17.09 -39.94
C GLU A 150 -32.65 18.27 -39.15
N ASN A 151 -32.26 19.47 -39.57
CA ASN A 151 -33.10 20.65 -39.69
C ASN A 151 -32.39 21.84 -40.37
N GLN A 152 -32.86 22.12 -41.66
CA GLN A 152 -32.90 23.41 -42.36
C GLN A 152 -31.58 24.17 -42.61
N PHE A 153 -31.27 24.64 -43.74
CA PHE A 153 -31.75 25.03 -45.06
C PHE A 153 -30.59 25.68 -45.85
N SER A 154 -30.47 25.29 -47.09
CA SER A 154 -29.95 25.98 -48.30
C SER A 154 -28.96 27.14 -48.23
N GLY A 155 -27.92 27.03 -49.07
CA GLY A 155 -27.34 28.19 -49.74
C GLY A 155 -25.82 28.11 -49.95
N MET A 156 -25.41 27.63 -51.16
CA MET A 156 -24.33 28.08 -52.06
C MET A 156 -22.88 28.34 -51.63
N GLU A 157 -22.05 27.58 -52.29
CA GLU A 157 -20.77 27.92 -52.95
C GLU A 157 -19.45 28.07 -52.17
N ASN A 158 -18.56 27.16 -52.55
CA ASN A 158 -17.11 27.28 -52.76
C ASN A 158 -16.22 27.95 -51.68
N GLY A 159 -15.39 27.15 -51.10
CA GLY A 159 -14.19 27.61 -50.42
C GLY A 159 -13.77 26.58 -49.38
N TYR A 160 -12.59 25.99 -49.58
CA TYR A 160 -11.93 25.21 -48.55
C TYR A 160 -11.92 25.97 -47.21
N PRO A 161 -12.53 25.48 -46.13
CA PRO A 161 -12.22 26.01 -44.82
C PRO A 161 -11.29 25.07 -44.09
N GLN A 162 -10.15 25.57 -43.77
CA GLN A 162 -9.39 25.12 -42.58
C GLN A 162 -10.36 24.92 -41.39
N GLY A 163 -10.21 23.78 -40.69
CA GLY A 163 -11.00 23.44 -39.54
C GLY A 163 -11.09 24.58 -38.53
N LYS A 164 -12.28 25.10 -38.34
CA LYS A 164 -12.62 25.81 -37.12
C LYS A 164 -13.10 24.80 -36.09
N GLU A 165 -12.25 24.59 -35.08
CA GLU A 165 -12.64 23.96 -33.84
C GLU A 165 -13.83 24.72 -33.24
N GLU A 166 -14.88 23.99 -32.87
CA GLU A 166 -15.96 24.55 -32.07
C GLU A 166 -15.40 25.12 -30.76
N GLY A 167 -15.64 26.41 -30.58
CA GLY A 167 -15.03 27.28 -29.60
C GLY A 167 -15.50 27.06 -28.17
N GLY A 168 -14.84 26.17 -27.45
CA GLY A 168 -14.66 26.33 -26.04
C GLY A 168 -13.19 26.76 -25.81
N SER A 169 -13.01 27.81 -25.04
CA SER A 169 -11.68 28.37 -24.67
C SER A 169 -10.78 27.25 -24.13
N ALA A 170 -9.49 27.30 -24.44
CA ALA A 170 -8.53 26.31 -23.91
C ALA A 170 -8.53 26.30 -22.36
N LEU A 171 -8.74 27.45 -21.75
CA LEU A 171 -8.90 27.59 -20.31
C LEU A 171 -10.24 27.01 -19.78
N GLU A 172 -11.29 27.00 -20.58
CA GLU A 172 -12.55 26.35 -20.20
C GLU A 172 -12.47 24.83 -20.28
N LYS A 173 -11.66 24.29 -21.20
CA LYS A 173 -11.49 22.84 -21.39
C LYS A 173 -10.53 22.23 -20.37
N PHE A 174 -9.45 22.92 -20.03
CA PHE A 174 -8.34 22.40 -19.23
C PHE A 174 -8.05 23.24 -17.96
N GLY A 175 -8.87 24.28 -17.69
CA GLY A 175 -8.72 25.14 -16.53
C GLY A 175 -9.90 25.03 -15.57
N ARG A 176 -9.62 24.93 -14.27
CA ARG A 176 -10.61 25.06 -13.19
C ARG A 176 -10.53 26.44 -12.58
N ASP A 177 -11.58 27.25 -12.70
CA ASP A 177 -11.65 28.58 -12.07
C ASP A 177 -11.90 28.43 -10.57
N LEU A 178 -10.83 28.51 -9.76
CA LEU A 178 -10.88 28.40 -8.30
C LEU A 178 -11.66 29.57 -7.67
N THR A 179 -11.63 30.77 -8.26
CA THR A 179 -12.35 31.92 -7.73
C THR A 179 -13.87 31.76 -7.92
N LYS A 180 -14.29 31.16 -9.04
CA LYS A 180 -15.70 30.80 -9.27
C LYS A 180 -16.13 29.69 -8.33
N ALA A 181 -15.32 28.64 -8.16
CA ALA A 181 -15.58 27.55 -7.22
C ALA A 181 -15.68 28.08 -5.76
N ALA A 182 -14.81 29.02 -5.38
CA ALA A 182 -14.88 29.70 -4.08
C ALA A 182 -16.20 30.45 -3.87
N LYS A 183 -16.68 31.17 -4.89
CA LYS A 183 -17.96 31.89 -4.81
C LYS A 183 -19.16 30.94 -4.73
N ASN A 184 -19.06 29.77 -5.34
CA ASN A 184 -20.11 28.74 -5.29
C ASN A 184 -20.10 27.93 -4.00
N GLY A 185 -19.10 28.10 -3.11
CA GLY A 185 -18.96 27.28 -1.91
C GLY A 185 -18.45 25.85 -2.16
N GLU A 186 -17.78 25.63 -3.29
CA GLU A 186 -17.24 24.33 -3.72
C GLU A 186 -15.83 24.08 -3.19
N ILE A 187 -15.20 25.06 -2.53
CA ILE A 187 -13.86 24.96 -1.96
C ILE A 187 -13.98 24.86 -0.45
N ASP A 188 -13.30 23.87 0.10
CA ASP A 188 -13.21 23.67 1.54
C ASP A 188 -12.50 24.85 2.26
N PRO A 189 -12.82 25.14 3.52
CA PRO A 189 -12.19 26.22 4.28
C PRO A 189 -10.69 25.94 4.46
N VAL A 190 -9.86 26.94 4.14
CA VAL A 190 -8.40 26.83 4.28
C VAL A 190 -7.98 27.37 5.65
N ILE A 191 -7.47 26.51 6.49
CA ILE A 191 -7.12 26.76 7.88
C ILE A 191 -5.60 26.68 8.07
N GLY A 192 -5.03 27.60 8.86
CA GLY A 192 -3.63 27.58 9.30
C GLY A 192 -2.61 27.93 8.21
N ARG A 193 -3.03 28.57 7.10
CA ARG A 193 -2.17 29.00 5.98
C ARG A 193 -2.18 30.52 5.74
N GLU A 194 -2.63 31.31 6.71
CA GLU A 194 -2.77 32.76 6.58
C GLU A 194 -1.42 33.46 6.29
N LYS A 195 -0.33 32.94 6.83
CA LYS A 195 1.03 33.52 6.63
C LYS A 195 1.48 33.31 5.18
N GLU A 196 1.32 32.10 4.68
CA GLU A 196 1.67 31.73 3.32
C GLU A 196 0.80 32.49 2.30
N ILE A 197 -0.52 32.55 2.51
CA ILE A 197 -1.46 33.30 1.66
C ILE A 197 -1.08 34.80 1.63
N LYS A 198 -0.85 35.43 2.78
CA LYS A 198 -0.38 36.82 2.87
C LYS A 198 0.93 37.02 2.11
N ARG A 199 1.85 36.05 2.21
CA ARG A 199 3.12 36.13 1.48
C ARG A 199 2.94 36.03 -0.03
N VAL A 200 2.05 35.16 -0.50
CA VAL A 200 1.66 35.03 -1.92
C VAL A 200 1.05 36.37 -2.41
N ILE A 201 0.10 36.96 -1.65
CA ILE A 201 -0.50 38.26 -1.97
C ILE A 201 0.57 39.36 -2.08
N GLN A 202 1.52 39.42 -1.14
CA GLN A 202 2.62 40.37 -1.19
C GLN A 202 3.50 40.20 -2.43
N ILE A 203 3.80 38.98 -2.84
CA ILE A 203 4.62 38.69 -4.01
C ILE A 203 3.85 39.05 -5.29
N LEU A 204 2.59 38.70 -5.43
CA LEU A 204 1.73 39.04 -6.56
C LEU A 204 1.58 40.55 -6.75
N SER A 205 1.66 41.31 -5.67
CA SER A 205 1.59 42.80 -5.69
C SER A 205 2.89 43.51 -6.07
N ARG A 206 3.98 42.76 -6.27
CA ARG A 206 5.28 43.33 -6.69
C ARG A 206 5.31 43.75 -8.17
N ARG A 207 6.16 44.68 -8.49
CA ARG A 207 6.43 45.10 -9.88
C ARG A 207 7.26 44.06 -10.64
N THR A 208 8.19 43.39 -9.97
CA THR A 208 9.11 42.39 -10.52
C THR A 208 9.18 41.20 -9.57
N LYS A 209 9.52 40.01 -10.07
CA LYS A 209 9.50 38.76 -9.32
C LYS A 209 8.13 38.53 -8.65
N ASN A 210 7.08 38.75 -9.42
CA ASN A 210 5.68 38.68 -8.96
C ASN A 210 5.01 37.33 -9.18
N ASN A 211 5.80 36.29 -9.42
CA ASN A 211 5.30 34.92 -9.55
C ASN A 211 5.75 34.12 -8.33
N PRO A 212 4.87 33.82 -7.37
CA PRO A 212 5.20 32.96 -6.25
C PRO A 212 5.31 31.49 -6.67
N VAL A 213 6.25 30.75 -6.07
CA VAL A 213 6.32 29.28 -6.15
C VAL A 213 6.18 28.71 -4.76
N LEU A 214 5.17 27.92 -4.55
CA LEU A 214 4.92 27.19 -3.31
C LEU A 214 5.84 25.97 -3.27
N ILE A 215 6.74 25.94 -2.30
CA ILE A 215 7.75 24.89 -2.17
C ILE A 215 7.52 24.14 -0.86
N GLY A 216 7.34 22.83 -0.93
CA GLY A 216 7.14 22.00 0.25
C GLY A 216 7.05 20.52 -0.13
N GLU A 217 7.08 19.67 0.88
CA GLU A 217 6.95 18.24 0.68
C GLU A 217 5.56 17.87 0.13
N PRO A 218 5.38 16.68 -0.48
CA PRO A 218 4.07 16.21 -0.91
C PRO A 218 3.09 16.15 0.27
N GLY A 219 1.80 16.48 0.03
CA GLY A 219 0.76 16.36 1.06
C GLY A 219 0.75 17.44 2.15
N VAL A 220 1.63 18.47 2.10
CA VAL A 220 1.62 19.55 3.09
C VAL A 220 0.54 20.63 2.83
N GLY A 221 -0.25 20.52 1.76
CA GLY A 221 -1.31 21.48 1.44
C GLY A 221 -0.86 22.68 0.61
N LYS A 222 0.03 22.50 -0.36
CA LYS A 222 0.44 23.55 -1.31
C LYS A 222 -0.75 24.07 -2.13
N THR A 223 -1.58 23.18 -2.64
CA THR A 223 -2.78 23.50 -3.42
C THR A 223 -3.79 24.29 -2.60
N ALA A 224 -3.95 23.95 -1.31
CA ALA A 224 -4.81 24.68 -0.37
C ALA A 224 -4.41 26.16 -0.21
N VAL A 225 -3.12 26.52 -0.36
CA VAL A 225 -2.71 27.93 -0.31
C VAL A 225 -3.23 28.70 -1.53
N ALA A 226 -3.29 28.07 -2.71
CA ALA A 226 -3.85 28.69 -3.93
C ALA A 226 -5.39 28.79 -3.83
N GLU A 227 -6.03 27.79 -3.27
CA GLU A 227 -7.48 27.78 -2.97
C GLU A 227 -7.83 28.85 -1.94
N GLY A 228 -7.01 28.99 -0.87
CA GLY A 228 -7.17 30.05 0.13
C GLY A 228 -7.02 31.46 -0.46
N LEU A 229 -6.08 31.65 -1.41
CA LEU A 229 -5.99 32.91 -2.14
C LEU A 229 -7.26 33.18 -2.95
N ALA A 230 -7.81 32.17 -3.62
CA ALA A 230 -9.06 32.30 -4.37
C ALA A 230 -10.25 32.66 -3.48
N LEU A 231 -10.31 32.09 -2.28
CA LEU A 231 -11.29 32.46 -1.23
C LEU A 231 -11.12 33.93 -0.78
N GLU A 232 -9.90 34.37 -0.51
CA GLU A 232 -9.62 35.75 -0.12
C GLU A 232 -9.98 36.75 -1.23
N ILE A 233 -9.74 36.42 -2.51
CA ILE A 233 -10.16 37.22 -3.66
C ILE A 233 -11.69 37.24 -3.78
N ALA A 234 -12.36 36.11 -3.62
CA ALA A 234 -13.80 35.99 -3.70
C ALA A 234 -14.51 36.81 -2.60
N ASN A 235 -13.94 36.82 -1.39
CA ASN A 235 -14.41 37.57 -0.23
C ASN A 235 -14.02 39.07 -0.26
N GLY A 236 -13.16 39.47 -1.21
CA GLY A 236 -12.72 40.86 -1.33
C GLY A 236 -11.64 41.28 -0.31
N ASN A 237 -11.06 40.35 0.45
CA ASN A 237 -10.06 40.59 1.48
C ASN A 237 -8.62 40.76 0.94
N VAL A 238 -8.49 41.26 -0.27
CA VAL A 238 -7.23 41.44 -0.98
C VAL A 238 -6.99 42.90 -1.34
N PRO A 239 -5.72 43.33 -1.54
CA PRO A 239 -5.41 44.66 -2.08
C PRO A 239 -6.13 44.95 -3.41
N GLU A 240 -6.35 46.25 -3.68
CA GLU A 240 -7.12 46.68 -4.85
C GLU A 240 -6.57 46.13 -6.19
N ILE A 241 -5.26 45.89 -6.29
CA ILE A 241 -4.58 45.31 -7.44
C ILE A 241 -5.03 43.89 -7.76
N LEU A 242 -5.50 43.15 -6.76
CA LEU A 242 -5.95 41.75 -6.88
C LEU A 242 -7.47 41.60 -6.85
N ARG A 243 -8.21 42.70 -6.57
CA ARG A 243 -9.67 42.67 -6.61
C ARG A 243 -10.18 42.37 -8.01
N GLY A 244 -11.12 41.46 -8.12
CA GLY A 244 -11.69 41.07 -9.41
C GLY A 244 -10.83 40.14 -10.26
N LYS A 245 -9.62 39.79 -9.81
CA LYS A 245 -8.81 38.79 -10.51
C LYS A 245 -9.37 37.37 -10.30
N LYS A 246 -9.11 36.50 -11.28
CA LYS A 246 -9.48 35.08 -11.26
C LYS A 246 -8.25 34.24 -11.08
N VAL A 247 -8.32 33.24 -10.23
CA VAL A 247 -7.29 32.20 -10.10
C VAL A 247 -7.78 30.96 -10.84
N VAL A 248 -7.04 30.58 -11.90
CA VAL A 248 -7.40 29.43 -12.72
C VAL A 248 -6.31 28.37 -12.58
N SER A 249 -6.69 27.18 -12.08
CA SER A 249 -5.82 26.01 -11.99
C SER A 249 -5.77 25.30 -13.33
N LEU A 250 -4.55 25.06 -13.85
CA LEU A 250 -4.34 24.41 -15.13
C LEU A 250 -4.12 22.92 -14.94
N ASP A 251 -4.94 22.08 -15.58
CA ASP A 251 -4.77 20.63 -15.61
C ASP A 251 -3.78 20.22 -16.71
N LEU A 252 -2.52 20.10 -16.33
CA LEU A 252 -1.45 19.67 -17.25
C LEU A 252 -1.60 18.22 -17.68
N THR A 253 -2.09 17.37 -16.77
CA THR A 253 -2.29 15.95 -17.04
C THR A 253 -3.37 15.75 -18.10
N GLY A 254 -4.47 16.49 -18.00
CA GLY A 254 -5.54 16.51 -18.99
C GLY A 254 -5.07 17.08 -20.35
N MET A 255 -4.13 18.04 -20.35
CA MET A 255 -3.55 18.58 -21.57
C MET A 255 -2.65 17.58 -22.30
N ILE A 256 -1.92 16.74 -21.56
CA ILE A 256 -1.06 15.68 -22.12
C ILE A 256 -1.92 14.50 -22.57
N ALA A 257 -2.94 14.14 -21.79
CA ALA A 257 -3.85 13.05 -22.11
C ALA A 257 -4.64 13.36 -23.39
N GLY A 258 -4.48 12.52 -24.40
CA GLY A 258 -5.14 12.70 -25.71
C GLY A 258 -4.42 13.60 -26.71
N ALA A 259 -3.21 14.08 -26.41
CA ALA A 259 -2.30 14.63 -27.42
C ALA A 259 -1.66 13.46 -28.19
N LYS A 260 -2.02 13.28 -29.47
CA LYS A 260 -1.47 12.23 -30.33
C LYS A 260 -0.05 12.56 -30.81
N TYR A 261 0.25 13.82 -30.93
CA TYR A 261 1.54 14.34 -31.41
C TYR A 261 2.09 15.38 -30.43
N ARG A 262 3.40 15.52 -30.40
CA ARG A 262 4.12 16.53 -29.60
C ARG A 262 3.61 17.95 -29.80
N GLY A 263 3.28 18.32 -31.04
CA GLY A 263 2.75 19.63 -31.42
C GLY A 263 1.40 19.96 -30.77
N ASP A 264 0.55 18.95 -30.53
CA ASP A 264 -0.79 19.16 -29.97
C ASP A 264 -0.72 19.70 -28.53
N PHE A 265 0.20 19.19 -27.70
CA PHE A 265 0.41 19.66 -26.33
C PHE A 265 0.98 21.08 -26.30
N GLU A 266 1.99 21.36 -27.15
CA GLU A 266 2.59 22.69 -27.29
C GLU A 266 1.54 23.71 -27.74
N GLU A 267 0.66 23.35 -28.69
CA GLU A 267 -0.40 24.22 -29.18
C GLU A 267 -1.47 24.48 -28.10
N ARG A 268 -1.86 23.47 -27.33
CA ARG A 268 -2.83 23.62 -26.22
C ARG A 268 -2.29 24.56 -25.13
N ILE A 269 -1.04 24.39 -24.70
CA ILE A 269 -0.40 25.27 -23.71
C ILE A 269 -0.30 26.70 -24.27
N LYS A 270 0.14 26.85 -25.53
CA LYS A 270 0.25 28.15 -26.18
C LYS A 270 -1.10 28.87 -26.27
N SER A 271 -2.16 28.13 -26.63
CA SER A 271 -3.52 28.66 -26.70
C SER A 271 -4.00 29.14 -25.32
N ALA A 272 -3.78 28.34 -24.25
CA ALA A 272 -4.13 28.71 -22.89
C ALA A 272 -3.36 29.95 -22.42
N ILE A 273 -2.06 30.05 -22.72
CA ILE A 273 -1.22 31.22 -22.37
C ILE A 273 -1.68 32.47 -23.12
N ASP A 274 -1.98 32.34 -24.40
CA ASP A 274 -2.40 33.50 -25.22
C ASP A 274 -3.79 34.00 -24.78
N GLU A 275 -4.61 33.15 -24.23
CA GLU A 275 -5.89 33.51 -23.63
C GLU A 275 -5.68 34.23 -22.29
N VAL A 276 -4.83 33.71 -21.39
CA VAL A 276 -4.46 34.40 -20.14
C VAL A 276 -3.88 35.80 -20.39
N LYS A 277 -3.06 35.94 -21.43
CA LYS A 277 -2.51 37.26 -21.82
C LYS A 277 -3.60 38.22 -22.26
N LYS A 278 -4.64 37.76 -22.95
CA LYS A 278 -5.76 38.61 -23.40
C LYS A 278 -6.64 39.05 -22.24
N SER A 279 -6.83 38.17 -21.25
CA SER A 279 -7.77 38.41 -20.14
C SER A 279 -7.23 39.35 -19.06
N LYS A 280 -5.91 39.61 -18.96
CA LYS A 280 -5.18 40.46 -17.98
C LYS A 280 -5.58 40.28 -16.48
N ASP A 281 -6.75 39.75 -16.20
CA ASP A 281 -7.34 39.53 -14.87
C ASP A 281 -7.19 38.11 -14.35
N THR A 282 -6.51 37.25 -15.10
CA THR A 282 -6.32 35.84 -14.75
C THR A 282 -4.92 35.63 -14.16
N ILE A 283 -4.89 34.98 -12.99
CA ILE A 283 -3.69 34.43 -12.35
C ILE A 283 -3.73 32.91 -12.59
N LEU A 284 -2.67 32.39 -13.19
CA LEU A 284 -2.59 30.97 -13.49
C LEU A 284 -2.00 30.23 -12.31
N PHE A 285 -2.66 29.19 -11.82
CA PHE A 285 -2.09 28.25 -10.87
C PHE A 285 -1.64 26.99 -11.60
N ILE A 286 -0.40 26.58 -11.38
CA ILE A 286 0.21 25.40 -11.99
C ILE A 286 0.74 24.53 -10.87
N ASP A 287 0.03 23.43 -10.62
CA ASP A 287 0.56 22.38 -9.74
C ASP A 287 1.63 21.58 -10.48
N GLU A 288 2.56 21.00 -9.73
CA GLU A 288 3.71 20.29 -10.27
C GLU A 288 4.45 21.08 -11.36
N LEU A 289 4.76 22.36 -11.08
CA LEU A 289 5.41 23.27 -12.04
C LEU A 289 6.64 22.66 -12.73
N HIS A 290 7.32 21.73 -12.06
CA HIS A 290 8.49 21.02 -12.59
C HIS A 290 8.17 20.16 -13.83
N THR A 291 6.92 19.71 -14.00
CA THR A 291 6.51 18.92 -15.17
C THR A 291 6.61 19.71 -16.47
N ILE A 292 6.36 21.03 -16.38
CA ILE A 292 6.50 21.93 -17.54
C ILE A 292 7.97 22.21 -17.85
N VAL A 293 8.80 22.35 -16.79
CA VAL A 293 10.20 22.78 -16.90
C VAL A 293 11.14 21.60 -17.13
N GLY A 294 10.79 20.41 -16.60
CA GLY A 294 11.62 19.21 -16.62
C GLY A 294 11.37 18.25 -17.77
N ALA A 295 10.34 18.47 -18.55
CA ALA A 295 9.95 17.58 -19.65
C ALA A 295 10.98 17.52 -20.81
N GLY A 296 12.07 18.33 -20.75
CA GLY A 296 13.11 18.40 -21.79
C GLY A 296 14.36 17.55 -21.58
N SER A 297 14.48 16.78 -20.51
CA SER A 297 15.71 16.04 -20.20
C SER A 297 15.86 14.65 -20.85
N ALA A 298 14.79 14.10 -21.42
CA ALA A 298 14.85 12.90 -22.26
C ALA A 298 14.85 13.32 -23.75
N GLU A 299 15.76 12.78 -24.56
CA GLU A 299 15.80 13.04 -26.01
C GLU A 299 14.41 12.80 -26.62
N GLY A 300 13.71 13.90 -26.97
CA GLY A 300 12.38 13.86 -27.58
C GLY A 300 11.22 14.41 -26.74
N SER A 301 11.40 14.86 -25.50
CA SER A 301 10.29 15.41 -24.70
C SER A 301 10.02 16.90 -25.00
N ALA A 302 8.74 17.29 -24.93
CA ALA A 302 8.27 18.64 -25.24
C ALA A 302 8.81 19.66 -24.23
N ASP A 303 9.55 20.67 -24.70
CA ASP A 303 10.08 21.74 -23.85
C ASP A 303 9.04 22.87 -23.72
N ALA A 304 7.95 22.60 -22.98
CA ALA A 304 6.93 23.61 -22.70
C ALA A 304 7.48 24.82 -21.94
N ALA A 305 8.64 24.69 -21.30
CA ALA A 305 9.35 25.78 -20.66
C ALA A 305 9.72 26.87 -21.68
N ASN A 306 10.08 26.49 -22.90
CA ASN A 306 10.44 27.48 -23.96
C ASN A 306 9.25 28.34 -24.40
N ILE A 307 8.02 27.87 -24.23
CA ILE A 307 6.81 28.64 -24.50
C ILE A 307 6.48 29.61 -23.35
N LEU A 308 6.71 29.19 -22.09
CA LEU A 308 6.46 30.00 -20.91
C LEU A 308 7.53 31.06 -20.65
N LYS A 309 8.82 30.74 -20.84
CA LYS A 309 9.96 31.61 -20.53
C LYS A 309 9.86 33.02 -21.16
N PRO A 310 9.53 33.18 -22.47
CA PRO A 310 9.45 34.51 -23.06
C PRO A 310 8.34 35.37 -22.45
N SER A 311 7.21 34.77 -22.12
CA SER A 311 6.04 35.48 -21.60
C SER A 311 6.21 35.82 -20.12
N LEU A 312 6.77 34.90 -19.32
CA LEU A 312 7.20 35.19 -17.94
C LEU A 312 8.31 36.25 -17.90
N ALA A 313 9.23 36.24 -18.86
CA ALA A 313 10.31 37.22 -18.95
C ALA A 313 9.77 38.64 -19.20
N ARG A 314 8.73 38.81 -20.00
CA ARG A 314 8.06 40.08 -20.28
C ARG A 314 7.09 40.51 -19.18
N GLY A 315 6.65 39.58 -18.29
CA GLY A 315 5.63 39.84 -17.29
C GLY A 315 4.23 39.94 -17.88
N ASP A 316 3.98 39.27 -19.00
CA ASP A 316 2.71 39.28 -19.73
C ASP A 316 1.52 38.79 -18.90
N PHE A 317 1.79 37.92 -17.91
CA PHE A 317 0.79 37.35 -17.00
C PHE A 317 1.43 36.89 -15.67
N GLN A 318 0.61 36.57 -14.66
CA GLN A 318 1.04 36.11 -13.33
C GLN A 318 0.81 34.62 -13.16
N VAL A 319 1.78 33.94 -12.55
CA VAL A 319 1.73 32.50 -12.28
C VAL A 319 2.01 32.23 -10.81
N ILE A 320 1.24 31.32 -10.23
CA ILE A 320 1.52 30.68 -8.95
C ILE A 320 1.93 29.25 -9.30
N GLY A 321 3.15 28.87 -8.99
CA GLY A 321 3.60 27.48 -9.14
C GLY A 321 3.57 26.71 -7.82
N ALA A 322 3.39 25.40 -7.86
CA ALA A 322 3.62 24.52 -6.73
C ALA A 322 4.57 23.39 -7.13
N THR A 323 5.52 23.04 -6.26
CA THR A 323 6.50 21.97 -6.52
C THR A 323 7.15 21.51 -5.22
N THR A 324 7.91 20.41 -5.25
CA THR A 324 8.72 19.97 -4.12
C THR A 324 10.05 20.74 -4.02
N ILE A 325 10.71 20.67 -2.85
CA ILE A 325 12.00 21.34 -2.63
C ILE A 325 13.07 20.80 -3.59
N ASN A 326 13.11 19.49 -3.80
CA ASN A 326 14.10 18.84 -4.65
C ASN A 326 13.93 19.21 -6.13
N GLU A 327 12.69 19.21 -6.60
CA GLU A 327 12.34 19.57 -7.97
C GLU A 327 12.58 21.06 -8.26
N TYR A 328 12.27 21.92 -7.29
CA TYR A 328 12.59 23.34 -7.38
C TYR A 328 14.08 23.56 -7.62
N ARG A 329 14.94 22.93 -6.81
CA ARG A 329 16.40 23.02 -6.94
C ARG A 329 16.89 22.43 -8.27
N LYS A 330 16.32 21.32 -8.70
CA LYS A 330 16.74 20.60 -9.89
C LYS A 330 16.37 21.34 -11.18
N TYR A 331 15.17 21.92 -11.27
CA TYR A 331 14.60 22.40 -12.52
C TYR A 331 14.44 23.94 -12.58
N ILE A 332 14.16 24.61 -11.46
CA ILE A 332 13.86 26.06 -11.47
C ILE A 332 15.07 26.88 -11.04
N GLU A 333 15.72 26.51 -9.95
CA GLU A 333 16.90 27.23 -9.42
C GLU A 333 18.11 27.15 -10.36
N LYS A 334 18.28 26.10 -11.14
CA LYS A 334 19.33 25.95 -12.14
C LYS A 334 19.10 26.79 -13.38
N ASP A 335 17.87 27.20 -13.66
CA ASP A 335 17.54 28.04 -14.82
C ASP A 335 17.51 29.52 -14.43
N ALA A 336 18.58 30.26 -14.79
CA ALA A 336 18.72 31.65 -14.42
C ALA A 336 17.60 32.58 -14.95
N ALA A 337 16.85 32.16 -15.99
CA ALA A 337 15.73 32.94 -16.51
C ALA A 337 14.47 32.76 -15.63
N LEU A 338 14.24 31.57 -15.12
CA LEU A 338 13.14 31.27 -14.23
C LEU A 338 13.40 31.72 -12.80
N GLU A 339 14.61 31.52 -12.27
CA GLU A 339 15.00 31.94 -10.92
C GLU A 339 14.78 33.45 -10.70
N ARG A 340 15.07 34.26 -11.71
CA ARG A 340 14.87 35.72 -11.64
C ARG A 340 13.40 36.14 -11.67
N ARG A 341 12.47 35.25 -12.00
CA ARG A 341 11.02 35.53 -12.15
C ARG A 341 10.17 34.94 -11.07
N PHE A 342 10.60 33.82 -10.53
CA PHE A 342 9.89 33.14 -9.46
C PHE A 342 10.44 33.57 -8.08
N GLN A 343 9.52 33.65 -7.11
CA GLN A 343 9.86 33.91 -5.72
C GLN A 343 9.38 32.73 -4.87
N PRO A 344 10.29 32.02 -4.20
CA PRO A 344 9.90 30.88 -3.38
C PRO A 344 9.11 31.28 -2.13
N VAL A 345 8.06 30.54 -1.85
CA VAL A 345 7.25 30.55 -0.62
C VAL A 345 7.29 29.17 -0.02
N LYS A 346 7.93 29.02 1.12
CA LYS A 346 8.07 27.73 1.77
C LYS A 346 6.76 27.39 2.50
N VAL A 347 6.17 26.25 2.15
CA VAL A 347 5.00 25.65 2.78
C VAL A 347 5.49 24.46 3.61
N GLY A 348 5.50 24.62 4.93
CA GLY A 348 5.92 23.57 5.85
C GLY A 348 4.80 22.62 6.25
N GLU A 349 5.16 21.51 6.87
CA GLU A 349 4.22 20.63 7.54
C GLU A 349 3.54 21.39 8.69
N PRO A 350 2.19 21.31 8.83
CA PRO A 350 1.47 21.95 9.94
C PRO A 350 1.81 21.24 11.26
N THR A 351 1.68 22.00 12.36
CA THR A 351 1.77 21.38 13.70
C THR A 351 0.59 20.43 13.93
N LYS A 352 0.70 19.55 14.93
CA LYS A 352 -0.39 18.62 15.26
C LYS A 352 -1.68 19.36 15.59
N GLU A 353 -1.58 20.45 16.33
CA GLU A 353 -2.73 21.29 16.69
C GLU A 353 -3.38 21.89 15.45
N GLN A 354 -2.58 22.43 14.53
CA GLN A 354 -3.08 22.96 13.26
C GLN A 354 -3.71 21.87 12.38
N ALA A 355 -3.11 20.68 12.36
CA ALA A 355 -3.67 19.55 11.63
C ALA A 355 -5.03 19.13 12.18
N VAL A 356 -5.22 19.09 13.51
CA VAL A 356 -6.51 18.83 14.13
C VAL A 356 -7.55 19.88 13.74
N GLU A 357 -7.18 21.16 13.71
CA GLU A 357 -8.09 22.24 13.28
C GLU A 357 -8.47 22.12 11.79
N ILE A 358 -7.49 21.77 10.93
CA ILE A 358 -7.74 21.52 9.51
C ILE A 358 -8.75 20.37 9.34
N LEU A 359 -8.54 19.26 10.03
CA LEU A 359 -9.44 18.11 9.93
C LEU A 359 -10.82 18.41 10.51
N LYS A 360 -10.93 19.20 11.57
CA LYS A 360 -12.22 19.68 12.09
C LYS A 360 -12.96 20.55 11.07
N GLY A 361 -12.24 21.36 10.31
CA GLY A 361 -12.82 22.16 9.23
C GLY A 361 -13.29 21.36 8.02
N LEU A 362 -12.62 20.23 7.73
CA LEU A 362 -12.96 19.33 6.63
C LEU A 362 -14.04 18.30 7.02
N ARG A 363 -14.27 18.08 8.32
CA ARG A 363 -15.13 17.03 8.86
C ARG A 363 -16.51 16.98 8.22
N ASP A 364 -17.17 18.13 8.14
CA ASP A 364 -18.57 18.21 7.67
C ASP A 364 -18.69 17.80 6.19
N SER A 365 -17.66 18.06 5.37
CA SER A 365 -17.57 17.64 3.98
C SER A 365 -17.45 16.11 3.86
N TYR A 366 -16.56 15.49 4.68
CA TYR A 366 -16.38 14.03 4.72
C TYR A 366 -17.60 13.30 5.32
N GLU A 367 -18.21 13.85 6.38
CA GLU A 367 -19.45 13.31 6.96
C GLU A 367 -20.60 13.33 5.94
N ALA A 368 -20.74 14.40 5.17
CA ALA A 368 -21.76 14.51 4.13
C ALA A 368 -21.52 13.50 2.98
N HIS A 369 -20.25 13.29 2.59
CA HIS A 369 -19.89 12.37 1.51
C HIS A 369 -20.11 10.90 1.91
N HIS A 370 -19.63 10.49 3.08
CA HIS A 370 -19.69 9.10 3.53
C HIS A 370 -20.99 8.76 4.26
N LYS A 371 -21.74 9.77 4.72
CA LYS A 371 -22.95 9.64 5.57
C LYS A 371 -22.66 8.88 6.88
N VAL A 372 -21.53 9.19 7.49
CA VAL A 372 -21.06 8.66 8.78
C VAL A 372 -20.61 9.82 9.66
N ARG A 373 -20.70 9.69 10.96
CA ARG A 373 -20.25 10.70 11.92
C ARG A 373 -18.77 10.48 12.25
N ILE A 374 -17.99 11.57 12.33
CA ILE A 374 -16.56 11.53 12.70
C ILE A 374 -16.40 12.20 14.07
N THR A 375 -15.96 11.42 15.07
CA THR A 375 -15.80 11.96 16.43
C THR A 375 -14.56 12.85 16.54
N ASN A 376 -14.54 13.77 17.49
CA ASN A 376 -13.37 14.61 17.72
C ASN A 376 -12.18 13.79 18.16
N GLU A 377 -12.41 12.75 18.95
CA GLU A 377 -11.41 11.81 19.42
C GLU A 377 -10.78 11.03 18.26
N ALA A 378 -11.56 10.70 17.22
CA ALA A 378 -11.05 10.06 16.00
C ALA A 378 -10.13 11.00 15.20
N ILE A 379 -10.48 12.29 15.12
CA ILE A 379 -9.62 13.31 14.48
C ILE A 379 -8.28 13.44 15.21
N GLU A 380 -8.32 13.54 16.53
CA GLU A 380 -7.10 13.61 17.34
C GLU A 380 -6.29 12.32 17.25
N ALA A 381 -6.94 11.16 17.23
CA ALA A 381 -6.31 9.87 17.00
C ALA A 381 -5.65 9.80 15.61
N ALA A 382 -6.33 10.25 14.55
CA ALA A 382 -5.79 10.26 13.19
C ALA A 382 -4.51 11.09 13.08
N VAL A 383 -4.49 12.28 13.67
CA VAL A 383 -3.30 13.15 13.70
C VAL A 383 -2.17 12.54 14.53
N ASN A 384 -2.48 12.04 15.74
CA ASN A 384 -1.45 11.51 16.63
C ASN A 384 -0.87 10.20 16.15
N LEU A 385 -1.73 9.27 15.70
CA LEU A 385 -1.30 7.95 15.22
C LEU A 385 -0.57 8.07 13.88
N SER A 386 -1.06 8.88 12.93
CA SER A 386 -0.35 9.10 11.67
C SER A 386 1.01 9.75 11.88
N SER A 387 1.10 10.74 12.78
CA SER A 387 2.36 11.40 13.10
C SER A 387 3.37 10.45 13.76
N ARG A 388 2.90 9.46 14.54
CA ARG A 388 3.73 8.50 15.26
C ARG A 388 4.13 7.29 14.41
N TYR A 389 3.20 6.80 13.57
CA TYR A 389 3.35 5.50 12.91
C TYR A 389 3.56 5.58 11.41
N ILE A 390 3.23 6.71 10.75
CA ILE A 390 3.37 6.91 9.31
C ILE A 390 4.45 7.97 9.09
N ALA A 391 5.69 7.50 8.85
CA ALA A 391 6.86 8.37 8.73
C ALA A 391 7.15 8.84 7.29
N ASP A 392 6.61 8.16 6.28
CA ASP A 392 6.87 8.39 4.86
C ASP A 392 5.94 9.42 4.21
N ARG A 393 4.95 9.93 4.95
CA ARG A 393 3.98 10.93 4.51
C ARG A 393 3.90 12.10 5.50
N TYR A 394 3.36 13.22 5.07
CA TYR A 394 3.30 14.45 5.83
C TYR A 394 1.87 14.81 6.24
N LEU A 395 1.74 15.54 7.35
CA LEU A 395 0.47 16.16 7.73
C LEU A 395 0.15 17.34 6.79
N PRO A 396 -1.14 17.64 6.53
CA PRO A 396 -2.34 16.96 7.06
C PRO A 396 -2.76 15.72 6.25
N ASP A 397 -2.20 15.49 5.07
CA ASP A 397 -2.62 14.51 4.07
C ASP A 397 -2.78 13.10 4.66
N LYS A 398 -1.74 12.59 5.35
CA LYS A 398 -1.80 11.27 5.99
C LYS A 398 -2.91 11.11 7.03
N ALA A 399 -3.31 12.18 7.71
CA ALA A 399 -4.39 12.13 8.68
C ALA A 399 -5.76 12.26 8.00
N ILE A 400 -5.86 13.00 6.90
CA ILE A 400 -7.04 13.08 6.04
C ILE A 400 -7.33 11.71 5.44
N ASP A 401 -6.32 11.06 4.86
CA ASP A 401 -6.44 9.70 4.29
C ASP A 401 -6.98 8.69 5.31
N LEU A 402 -6.50 8.75 6.57
CA LEU A 402 -6.98 7.87 7.64
C LEU A 402 -8.46 8.10 7.96
N ILE A 403 -8.91 9.35 7.95
CA ILE A 403 -10.32 9.68 8.21
C ILE A 403 -11.19 9.24 7.03
N ASP A 404 -10.74 9.47 5.80
CA ASP A 404 -11.46 9.08 4.58
C ASP A 404 -11.63 7.57 4.50
N GLU A 405 -10.56 6.81 4.72
CA GLU A 405 -10.60 5.35 4.76
C GLU A 405 -11.41 4.82 5.95
N GLY A 406 -11.31 5.48 7.12
CA GLY A 406 -12.12 5.17 8.30
C GLY A 406 -13.61 5.32 8.05
N ALA A 407 -13.99 6.41 7.45
CA ALA A 407 -15.38 6.68 7.07
C ALA A 407 -15.89 5.68 6.03
N SER A 408 -15.05 5.35 5.04
CA SER A 408 -15.36 4.34 4.03
C SER A 408 -15.52 2.94 4.65
N LYS A 409 -14.63 2.55 5.56
CA LYS A 409 -14.67 1.26 6.26
C LYS A 409 -15.91 1.10 7.12
N VAL A 410 -16.28 2.14 7.87
CA VAL A 410 -17.51 2.16 8.69
C VAL A 410 -18.75 2.04 7.81
N LYS A 411 -18.80 2.78 6.69
CA LYS A 411 -19.86 2.69 5.70
C LYS A 411 -19.99 1.28 5.12
N LEU A 412 -18.89 0.64 4.75
CA LEU A 412 -18.87 -0.73 4.22
C LEU A 412 -19.32 -1.76 5.26
N LYS A 413 -18.88 -1.63 6.53
CA LYS A 413 -19.36 -2.48 7.63
C LYS A 413 -20.88 -2.39 7.81
N GLY A 414 -21.45 -1.20 7.62
CA GLY A 414 -22.90 -0.98 7.63
C GLY A 414 -23.66 -1.56 6.42
N LEU A 415 -22.96 -1.84 5.32
CA LEU A 415 -23.51 -2.43 4.08
C LEU A 415 -23.41 -3.95 4.05
N THR A 416 -22.55 -4.54 4.86
CA THR A 416 -22.33 -6.00 4.91
C THR A 416 -23.42 -6.67 5.72
N SER A 417 -24.10 -7.66 5.14
CA SER A 417 -25.12 -8.44 5.85
C SER A 417 -24.51 -9.13 7.09
N PRO A 418 -25.20 -9.10 8.24
CA PRO A 418 -24.75 -9.81 9.42
C PRO A 418 -24.55 -11.32 9.15
N PRO A 419 -23.63 -11.98 9.86
CA PRO A 419 -23.40 -13.42 9.72
C PRO A 419 -24.66 -14.27 9.83
N ASP A 420 -25.61 -13.85 10.67
CA ASP A 420 -26.88 -14.53 10.89
C ASP A 420 -27.76 -14.55 9.62
N ILE A 421 -27.82 -13.45 8.88
CA ILE A 421 -28.56 -13.38 7.61
C ILE A 421 -27.92 -14.31 6.57
N LYS A 422 -26.59 -14.33 6.51
CA LYS A 422 -25.86 -15.18 5.58
C LYS A 422 -26.02 -16.67 5.90
N SER A 423 -26.01 -17.02 7.17
CA SER A 423 -26.25 -18.41 7.61
C SER A 423 -27.67 -18.88 7.31
N LEU A 424 -28.67 -18.00 7.41
CA LEU A 424 -30.05 -18.32 7.03
C LEU A 424 -30.21 -18.47 5.52
N GLU A 425 -29.52 -17.68 4.72
CA GLU A 425 -29.47 -17.82 3.26
C GLU A 425 -28.85 -19.17 2.85
N GLU A 426 -27.68 -19.52 3.44
CA GLU A 426 -27.04 -20.82 3.20
C GLU A 426 -27.91 -22.01 3.63
N LEU A 427 -28.69 -21.85 4.72
CA LEU A 427 -29.62 -22.87 5.16
C LEU A 427 -30.79 -23.06 4.19
N ILE A 428 -31.32 -21.96 3.65
CA ILE A 428 -32.38 -22.01 2.62
C ILE A 428 -31.89 -22.73 1.36
N ASP A 429 -30.69 -22.43 0.89
CA ASP A 429 -30.10 -23.07 -0.28
C ASP A 429 -29.93 -24.61 -0.04
N LYS A 430 -29.52 -25.02 1.16
CA LYS A 430 -29.42 -26.43 1.52
C LYS A 430 -30.79 -27.12 1.53
N LEU A 431 -31.78 -26.49 2.17
CA LEU A 431 -33.15 -27.04 2.23
C LEU A 431 -33.77 -27.13 0.82
N GLU A 432 -33.41 -26.22 -0.08
CA GLU A 432 -33.86 -26.25 -1.47
C GLU A 432 -33.24 -27.41 -2.26
N GLN A 433 -31.95 -27.69 -2.05
CA GLN A 433 -31.27 -28.85 -2.64
C GLN A 433 -31.82 -30.17 -2.09
N GLU A 434 -32.03 -30.28 -0.76
CA GLU A 434 -32.59 -31.47 -0.16
C GLU A 434 -34.02 -31.71 -0.60
N LYS A 435 -34.85 -30.67 -0.74
CA LYS A 435 -36.21 -30.76 -1.27
C LYS A 435 -36.21 -31.23 -2.74
N ALA A 436 -35.29 -30.74 -3.56
CA ALA A 436 -35.15 -31.19 -4.93
C ALA A 436 -34.75 -32.69 -5.01
N SER A 437 -33.85 -33.14 -4.14
CA SER A 437 -33.46 -34.56 -4.03
C SER A 437 -34.64 -35.43 -3.60
N ALA A 438 -35.41 -35.02 -2.56
CA ALA A 438 -36.59 -35.75 -2.09
C ALA A 438 -37.69 -35.86 -3.19
N ILE A 439 -37.87 -34.82 -4.01
CA ILE A 439 -38.78 -34.86 -5.16
C ILE A 439 -38.31 -35.87 -6.21
N ASN A 440 -37.01 -35.90 -6.51
CA ASN A 440 -36.43 -36.85 -7.46
C ASN A 440 -36.52 -38.31 -6.98
N GLU A 441 -36.47 -38.53 -5.64
CA GLU A 441 -36.64 -39.82 -5.00
C GLU A 441 -38.11 -40.22 -4.82
N GLN A 442 -39.07 -39.37 -5.25
CA GLN A 442 -40.53 -39.52 -5.11
C GLN A 442 -41.01 -39.62 -3.63
N ASP A 443 -40.22 -39.13 -2.68
CA ASP A 443 -40.59 -38.99 -1.27
C ASP A 443 -41.33 -37.67 -1.02
N PHE A 444 -42.60 -37.65 -1.39
CA PHE A 444 -43.43 -36.44 -1.27
C PHE A 444 -43.73 -36.04 0.17
N GLU A 445 -43.69 -36.96 1.14
CA GLU A 445 -43.89 -36.66 2.53
C GLU A 445 -42.69 -35.88 3.12
N ARG A 446 -41.48 -36.30 2.78
CA ARG A 446 -40.24 -35.62 3.13
C ARG A 446 -40.13 -34.25 2.44
N ALA A 447 -40.48 -34.18 1.17
CA ALA A 447 -40.50 -32.92 0.40
C ALA A 447 -41.49 -31.89 1.00
N ALA A 448 -42.66 -32.35 1.52
CA ALA A 448 -43.62 -31.47 2.17
C ALA A 448 -43.07 -30.91 3.52
N LYS A 449 -42.41 -31.76 4.33
CA LYS A 449 -41.75 -31.28 5.58
C LYS A 449 -40.65 -30.25 5.31
N LEU A 450 -39.76 -30.53 4.34
CA LEU A 450 -38.69 -29.64 3.95
C LEU A 450 -39.23 -28.29 3.41
N ARG A 451 -40.36 -28.30 2.71
CA ARG A 451 -41.04 -27.08 2.25
C ARG A 451 -41.55 -26.24 3.42
N ASP A 452 -42.11 -26.88 4.42
CA ASP A 452 -42.64 -26.15 5.60
C ASP A 452 -41.49 -25.59 6.47
N GLU A 453 -40.36 -26.33 6.58
CA GLU A 453 -39.11 -25.80 7.17
C GLU A 453 -38.54 -24.66 6.37
N GLN A 454 -38.42 -24.77 5.07
CA GLN A 454 -37.97 -23.70 4.17
C GLN A 454 -38.80 -22.41 4.35
N LYS A 455 -40.13 -22.57 4.46
CA LYS A 455 -41.05 -21.42 4.67
C LYS A 455 -40.81 -20.75 6.02
N ASN A 456 -40.54 -21.54 7.08
CA ASN A 456 -40.22 -21.01 8.40
C ASN A 456 -38.90 -20.24 8.41
N VAL A 457 -37.85 -20.80 7.80
CA VAL A 457 -36.53 -20.15 7.68
C VAL A 457 -36.61 -18.90 6.79
N GLN A 458 -37.41 -18.94 5.72
CA GLN A 458 -37.67 -17.77 4.89
C GLN A 458 -38.33 -16.61 5.66
N SER A 459 -39.31 -16.94 6.51
CA SER A 459 -39.97 -15.95 7.39
C SER A 459 -39.00 -15.35 8.41
N GLN A 460 -38.08 -16.15 8.95
CA GLN A 460 -37.02 -15.67 9.86
C GLN A 460 -36.03 -14.76 9.09
N LEU A 461 -35.65 -15.14 7.89
CA LEU A 461 -34.78 -14.32 7.02
C LEU A 461 -35.43 -12.98 6.69
N ASP A 462 -36.70 -12.97 6.32
CA ASP A 462 -37.41 -11.74 5.99
C ASP A 462 -37.54 -10.82 7.21
N THR A 463 -37.77 -11.37 8.40
CA THR A 463 -37.80 -10.65 9.66
C THR A 463 -36.44 -10.07 10.00
N ALA A 464 -35.37 -10.90 9.92
CA ALA A 464 -34.00 -10.46 10.18
C ALA A 464 -33.53 -9.39 9.18
N LYS A 465 -33.88 -9.54 7.89
CA LYS A 465 -33.62 -8.50 6.87
C LYS A 465 -34.36 -7.22 7.18
N LYS A 466 -35.62 -7.29 7.60
CA LYS A 466 -36.42 -6.11 7.94
C LYS A 466 -35.86 -5.36 9.15
N GLU A 467 -35.52 -6.09 10.20
CA GLU A 467 -34.86 -5.53 11.39
C GLU A 467 -33.49 -4.95 11.06
N TRP A 468 -32.73 -5.58 10.16
CA TRP A 468 -31.45 -5.07 9.71
C TRP A 468 -31.60 -3.77 8.90
N TYR A 469 -32.60 -3.67 7.99
CA TYR A 469 -32.88 -2.46 7.23
C TYR A 469 -33.36 -1.31 8.14
N GLU A 470 -34.26 -1.57 9.08
CA GLU A 470 -34.77 -0.57 10.04
C GLU A 470 -33.65 -0.09 11.00
N ASN A 471 -32.79 -0.99 11.46
CA ASN A 471 -31.63 -0.65 12.28
C ASN A 471 -30.54 0.10 11.48
N ARG A 472 -30.47 -0.09 10.16
CA ARG A 472 -29.53 0.57 9.27
C ARG A 472 -29.83 2.06 9.09
N GLU A 473 -31.11 2.45 8.99
CA GLU A 473 -31.51 3.84 8.91
C GLU A 473 -31.22 4.62 10.21
N ASN A 474 -31.20 3.92 11.35
CA ASN A 474 -30.93 4.49 12.67
C ASN A 474 -29.46 4.41 13.14
N ARG A 475 -28.61 3.63 12.49
CA ARG A 475 -27.18 3.56 12.77
C ARG A 475 -26.42 4.46 11.82
N ASN A 476 -26.34 5.75 12.16
CA ASN A 476 -25.24 6.59 11.69
C ASN A 476 -23.95 5.96 12.21
N GLY A 477 -23.20 5.25 11.36
CA GLY A 477 -21.91 4.70 11.73
C GLY A 477 -21.02 5.84 12.25
N GLU A 478 -20.31 5.59 13.34
CA GLU A 478 -19.35 6.55 13.89
C GLU A 478 -17.92 6.09 13.62
N VAL A 479 -17.09 7.00 13.14
CA VAL A 479 -15.64 6.80 13.07
C VAL A 479 -15.08 7.09 14.46
N THR A 480 -14.58 6.05 15.12
CA THR A 480 -14.01 6.13 16.46
C THR A 480 -12.48 6.00 16.43
N PRO A 481 -11.76 6.33 17.50
CA PRO A 481 -10.32 6.13 17.58
C PRO A 481 -9.86 4.70 17.28
N GLU A 482 -10.68 3.70 17.64
CA GLU A 482 -10.39 2.29 17.39
C GLU A 482 -10.37 1.97 15.90
N VAL A 483 -11.32 2.54 15.12
CA VAL A 483 -11.36 2.38 13.66
C VAL A 483 -10.10 2.97 13.02
N ILE A 484 -9.67 4.14 13.48
CA ILE A 484 -8.43 4.77 13.01
C ILE A 484 -7.22 3.92 13.37
N ALA A 485 -7.16 3.40 14.59
CA ALA A 485 -6.08 2.52 15.01
C ALA A 485 -6.04 1.20 14.21
N GLU A 486 -7.20 0.65 13.84
CA GLU A 486 -7.31 -0.54 12.98
C GLU A 486 -6.72 -0.26 11.59
N ILE A 487 -7.01 0.89 10.99
CA ILE A 487 -6.46 1.26 9.67
C ILE A 487 -4.95 1.50 9.75
N VAL A 488 -4.48 2.21 10.77
CA VAL A 488 -3.04 2.40 10.99
C VAL A 488 -2.34 1.05 11.14
N SER A 489 -2.98 0.08 11.81
CA SER A 489 -2.46 -1.29 11.91
C SER A 489 -2.40 -2.00 10.56
N GLU A 490 -3.41 -1.82 9.72
CA GLU A 490 -3.44 -2.40 8.37
C GLU A 490 -2.36 -1.80 7.47
N TRP A 491 -2.14 -0.49 7.54
CA TRP A 491 -1.12 0.20 6.72
C TRP A 491 0.31 -0.09 7.15
N THR A 492 0.53 -0.16 8.48
CA THR A 492 1.88 -0.28 9.04
C THR A 492 2.27 -1.71 9.38
N GLY A 493 1.30 -2.62 9.45
CA GLY A 493 1.49 -3.97 9.95
C GLY A 493 1.68 -4.05 11.48
N ILE A 494 1.44 -2.95 12.21
CA ILE A 494 1.63 -2.87 13.65
C ILE A 494 0.27 -3.01 14.32
N PRO A 495 0.09 -3.90 15.30
CA PRO A 495 -1.17 -4.06 16.02
C PRO A 495 -1.45 -2.86 16.94
N VAL A 496 -1.84 -1.71 16.35
CA VAL A 496 -2.10 -0.45 17.09
C VAL A 496 -3.37 -0.55 17.94
N VAL A 497 -4.32 -1.39 17.55
CA VAL A 497 -5.60 -1.59 18.27
C VAL A 497 -5.41 -2.25 19.64
N GLN A 498 -4.32 -2.98 19.87
CA GLN A 498 -4.04 -3.68 21.12
C GLN A 498 -3.34 -2.80 22.19
N LEU A 499 -3.13 -1.51 21.90
CA LEU A 499 -2.29 -0.62 22.73
C LEU A 499 -2.91 -0.13 24.04
N THR A 500 -4.16 -0.46 24.35
CA THR A 500 -4.83 0.23 25.49
C THR A 500 -4.90 -0.54 26.82
N LYS A 501 -5.07 -1.85 26.85
CA LYS A 501 -5.01 -2.65 28.09
C LYS A 501 -4.14 -3.89 27.97
N GLU A 502 -4.28 -4.61 26.86
CA GLU A 502 -3.53 -5.85 26.62
C GLU A 502 -2.03 -5.61 26.39
N GLU A 503 -1.62 -4.47 25.85
CA GLU A 503 -0.20 -4.15 25.67
C GLU A 503 0.49 -3.90 27.02
N SER A 504 -0.18 -3.25 27.95
CA SER A 504 0.36 -3.11 29.31
C SER A 504 0.56 -4.46 29.99
N GLU A 505 -0.36 -5.39 29.82
CA GLU A 505 -0.25 -6.77 30.32
C GLU A 505 0.83 -7.56 29.57
N ARG A 506 0.95 -7.43 28.23
CA ARG A 506 2.02 -8.05 27.46
C ARG A 506 3.39 -7.51 27.85
N LEU A 507 3.54 -6.20 28.04
CA LEU A 507 4.80 -5.60 28.51
C LEU A 507 5.16 -6.05 29.93
N LEU A 508 4.19 -6.26 30.79
CA LEU A 508 4.41 -6.83 32.12
C LEU A 508 4.86 -8.30 32.04
N ASN A 509 4.32 -9.06 31.10
CA ASN A 509 4.63 -10.47 30.87
C ASN A 509 5.79 -10.71 29.89
N LEU A 510 6.42 -9.63 29.35
CA LEU A 510 7.46 -9.72 28.33
C LEU A 510 8.62 -10.64 28.71
N GLU A 511 9.02 -10.67 29.98
CA GLU A 511 10.06 -11.58 30.46
C GLU A 511 9.66 -13.07 30.30
N LYS A 512 8.39 -13.41 30.59
CA LYS A 512 7.89 -14.77 30.41
C LYS A 512 7.84 -15.17 28.93
N GLU A 513 7.34 -14.27 28.10
CA GLU A 513 7.26 -14.48 26.65
C GLU A 513 8.65 -14.67 26.01
N LEU A 514 9.64 -13.93 26.47
CA LEU A 514 11.01 -14.10 26.01
C LEU A 514 11.61 -15.44 26.51
N HIS A 515 11.30 -15.89 27.73
CA HIS A 515 11.75 -17.18 28.26
C HIS A 515 11.09 -18.38 27.62
N GLU A 516 9.94 -18.24 26.97
CA GLU A 516 9.38 -19.31 26.15
C GLU A 516 10.35 -19.76 25.02
N ARG A 517 11.16 -18.82 24.51
CA ARG A 517 12.11 -19.09 23.42
C ARG A 517 13.56 -19.14 23.91
N VAL A 518 13.95 -18.29 24.81
CA VAL A 518 15.32 -18.17 25.32
C VAL A 518 15.43 -18.92 26.64
N VAL A 519 16.31 -19.89 26.69
CA VAL A 519 16.61 -20.69 27.88
C VAL A 519 17.73 -20.03 28.66
N GLY A 520 17.61 -19.98 29.97
CA GLY A 520 18.58 -19.31 30.84
C GLY A 520 18.64 -17.81 30.63
N GLN A 521 19.81 -17.20 30.80
CA GLN A 521 20.06 -15.77 30.49
C GLN A 521 19.11 -14.81 31.21
N ASN A 522 18.75 -15.10 32.47
CA ASN A 522 17.73 -14.35 33.23
C ASN A 522 18.04 -12.87 33.35
N GLU A 523 19.31 -12.53 33.59
CA GLU A 523 19.79 -11.14 33.72
C GLU A 523 19.61 -10.40 32.40
N ALA A 524 19.98 -11.03 31.27
CA ALA A 524 19.84 -10.45 29.94
C ALA A 524 18.37 -10.18 29.57
N VAL A 525 17.50 -11.15 29.80
CA VAL A 525 16.07 -11.02 29.53
C VAL A 525 15.44 -9.93 30.41
N SER A 526 15.75 -9.91 31.70
CA SER A 526 15.23 -8.89 32.63
C SER A 526 15.70 -7.47 32.30
N SER A 527 16.99 -7.29 31.96
CA SER A 527 17.54 -5.99 31.55
C SER A 527 16.90 -5.45 30.30
N VAL A 528 16.79 -6.30 29.25
CA VAL A 528 16.10 -5.92 28.00
C VAL A 528 14.63 -5.55 28.28
N ALA A 529 13.89 -6.38 29.02
CA ALA A 529 12.49 -6.12 29.31
C ALA A 529 12.27 -4.82 30.09
N LYS A 530 13.13 -4.53 31.08
CA LYS A 530 13.08 -3.27 31.84
C LYS A 530 13.35 -2.05 30.98
N ALA A 531 14.34 -2.11 30.08
CA ALA A 531 14.66 -1.00 29.18
C ALA A 531 13.55 -0.75 28.17
N ILE A 532 12.96 -1.81 27.62
CA ILE A 532 11.83 -1.71 26.69
C ILE A 532 10.60 -1.13 27.40
N ARG A 533 10.28 -1.56 28.60
CA ARG A 533 9.18 -0.99 29.40
C ARG A 533 9.39 0.52 29.61
N ARG A 534 10.61 0.96 30.01
CA ARG A 534 10.93 2.40 30.13
C ARG A 534 10.72 3.18 28.86
N GLY A 535 11.16 2.63 27.73
CA GLY A 535 11.00 3.26 26.41
C GLY A 535 9.53 3.40 25.99
N ARG A 536 8.72 2.37 26.24
CA ARG A 536 7.30 2.36 25.84
C ARG A 536 6.39 3.24 26.72
N VAL A 537 6.67 3.34 27.99
CA VAL A 537 5.91 4.22 28.92
C VAL A 537 6.23 5.70 28.71
N GLY A 538 7.24 6.03 27.87
CA GLY A 538 7.58 7.42 27.54
C GLY A 538 8.50 8.10 28.55
N LEU A 539 9.13 7.35 29.44
CA LEU A 539 10.12 7.87 30.38
C LEU A 539 11.50 8.13 29.76
N LYS A 540 11.68 7.72 28.49
CA LYS A 540 12.92 7.94 27.74
C LYS A 540 12.81 9.18 26.87
N ASP A 541 13.96 9.76 26.50
CA ASP A 541 14.01 10.87 25.52
C ASP A 541 13.35 10.46 24.21
N PRO A 542 12.31 11.20 23.76
CA PRO A 542 11.56 10.86 22.55
C PRO A 542 12.39 10.97 21.26
N LYS A 543 13.60 11.54 21.35
CA LYS A 543 14.51 11.62 20.20
C LYS A 543 15.33 10.36 19.99
N ARG A 544 15.45 9.47 20.97
CA ARG A 544 16.29 8.27 20.93
C ARG A 544 15.52 7.02 20.53
N PRO A 545 16.19 5.97 20.00
CA PRO A 545 15.58 4.66 19.76
C PRO A 545 14.91 4.08 21.01
N ILE A 546 13.94 3.15 20.85
CA ILE A 546 13.24 2.50 21.98
C ILE A 546 14.23 1.87 22.98
N GLY A 547 15.27 1.20 22.47
CA GLY A 547 16.32 0.58 23.26
C GLY A 547 17.60 0.44 22.45
N SER A 548 18.73 0.52 23.13
CA SER A 548 20.06 0.30 22.55
C SER A 548 20.90 -0.57 23.46
N PHE A 549 21.40 -1.69 22.95
CA PHE A 549 22.07 -2.72 23.74
C PHE A 549 23.35 -3.22 23.08
N ILE A 550 24.35 -3.56 23.92
CA ILE A 550 25.46 -4.41 23.50
C ILE A 550 25.32 -5.75 24.19
N PHE A 551 25.32 -6.83 23.44
CA PHE A 551 25.33 -8.21 23.91
C PHE A 551 26.73 -8.80 23.80
N LEU A 552 27.36 -9.05 24.93
CA LEU A 552 28.70 -9.62 25.05
C LEU A 552 28.61 -11.10 25.41
N GLY A 553 29.51 -11.91 24.90
CA GLY A 553 29.61 -13.31 25.32
C GLY A 553 30.05 -14.25 24.19
N PRO A 554 30.29 -15.52 24.49
CA PRO A 554 30.72 -16.51 23.51
C PRO A 554 29.65 -16.79 22.43
N THR A 555 30.04 -17.49 21.39
CA THR A 555 29.10 -17.89 20.35
C THR A 555 28.14 -18.97 20.85
N GLY A 556 26.90 -19.00 20.35
CA GLY A 556 25.96 -20.07 20.66
C GLY A 556 25.24 -19.99 22.01
N VAL A 557 25.33 -18.86 22.74
CA VAL A 557 24.67 -18.66 24.06
C VAL A 557 23.27 -18.03 23.96
N GLY A 558 22.77 -17.76 22.73
CA GLY A 558 21.41 -17.28 22.54
C GLY A 558 21.26 -15.78 22.19
N LYS A 559 22.35 -15.03 21.94
CA LYS A 559 22.30 -13.59 21.61
C LYS A 559 21.35 -13.28 20.45
N THR A 560 21.50 -13.96 19.34
CA THR A 560 20.65 -13.77 18.17
C THR A 560 19.22 -14.28 18.38
N GLU A 561 19.04 -15.33 19.19
CA GLU A 561 17.70 -15.85 19.48
C GLU A 561 16.91 -14.90 20.37
N LEU A 562 17.54 -14.22 21.31
CA LEU A 562 16.91 -13.17 22.09
C LEU A 562 16.45 -12.00 21.20
N CYS A 563 17.23 -11.63 20.17
CA CYS A 563 16.82 -10.61 19.19
C CYS A 563 15.57 -11.02 18.40
N LYS A 564 15.48 -12.29 17.97
CA LYS A 564 14.31 -12.84 17.28
C LYS A 564 13.08 -12.92 18.19
N ALA A 565 13.28 -13.40 19.42
CA ALA A 565 12.21 -13.45 20.41
C ALA A 565 11.68 -12.05 20.71
N LEU A 566 12.57 -11.07 20.84
CA LEU A 566 12.21 -9.68 21.06
C LEU A 566 11.42 -9.09 19.86
N ALA A 567 11.85 -9.37 18.62
CA ALA A 567 11.13 -8.92 17.43
C ALA A 567 9.71 -9.51 17.38
N ALA A 568 9.55 -10.81 17.64
CA ALA A 568 8.26 -11.47 17.71
C ALA A 568 7.37 -10.90 18.83
N ALA A 569 7.91 -10.72 20.04
CA ALA A 569 7.16 -10.20 21.19
C ALA A 569 6.74 -8.74 21.02
N MET A 570 7.63 -7.90 20.44
CA MET A 570 7.41 -6.45 20.30
C MET A 570 6.60 -6.07 19.09
N PHE A 571 6.81 -6.75 17.97
CA PHE A 571 6.29 -6.36 16.66
C PHE A 571 5.42 -7.44 16.01
N GLY A 572 5.20 -8.57 16.71
CA GLY A 572 4.33 -9.64 16.24
C GLY A 572 4.88 -10.51 15.11
N ASP A 573 6.07 -10.18 14.59
CA ASP A 573 6.71 -10.89 13.47
C ASP A 573 8.21 -11.05 13.73
N GLU A 574 8.70 -12.27 13.64
CA GLU A 574 10.14 -12.58 13.73
C GLU A 574 10.94 -11.93 12.60
N ASN A 575 10.32 -11.72 11.43
CA ASN A 575 10.91 -11.04 10.28
C ASN A 575 11.00 -9.51 10.44
N ALA A 576 10.50 -8.96 11.56
CA ALA A 576 10.76 -7.58 11.94
C ALA A 576 12.19 -7.37 12.47
N MET A 577 13.04 -8.41 12.49
CA MET A 577 14.47 -8.29 12.79
C MET A 577 15.27 -8.02 11.50
N LEU A 578 16.00 -6.92 11.48
CA LEU A 578 16.95 -6.55 10.42
C LEU A 578 18.38 -6.91 10.89
N ARG A 579 18.96 -7.97 10.34
CA ARG A 579 20.34 -8.35 10.64
C ARG A 579 21.31 -7.72 9.65
N ILE A 580 22.39 -7.13 10.18
CA ILE A 580 23.50 -6.55 9.43
C ILE A 580 24.78 -7.12 10.03
N ASP A 581 25.53 -7.88 9.22
CA ASP A 581 26.80 -8.47 9.63
C ASP A 581 27.93 -7.47 9.41
N MET A 582 28.61 -7.08 10.50
CA MET A 582 29.66 -6.05 10.44
C MET A 582 30.96 -6.56 9.81
N SER A 583 31.11 -7.85 9.62
CA SER A 583 32.22 -8.41 8.85
C SER A 583 32.18 -7.99 7.37
N GLU A 584 31.02 -7.62 6.84
CA GLU A 584 30.90 -7.07 5.48
C GLU A 584 31.29 -5.59 5.38
N TYR A 585 31.45 -4.91 6.53
CA TYR A 585 31.68 -3.46 6.64
C TYR A 585 33.02 -3.12 7.30
N MET A 586 34.03 -3.92 7.06
CA MET A 586 35.39 -3.73 7.58
C MET A 586 36.17 -2.62 6.87
N GLU A 587 35.82 -2.34 5.62
CA GLU A 587 36.51 -1.38 4.77
C GLU A 587 35.71 -0.09 4.59
N LYS A 588 36.40 1.05 4.45
CA LYS A 588 35.78 2.37 4.35
C LYS A 588 34.78 2.48 3.20
N HIS A 589 35.07 1.87 2.05
CA HIS A 589 34.18 1.95 0.89
C HIS A 589 32.88 1.13 1.06
N THR A 590 32.88 0.10 1.93
CA THR A 590 31.68 -0.68 2.20
C THR A 590 30.73 0.04 3.14
N VAL A 591 31.23 0.96 3.99
CA VAL A 591 30.41 1.77 4.90
C VAL A 591 29.38 2.64 4.14
N SER A 592 29.77 3.15 2.95
CA SER A 592 28.83 3.91 2.12
C SER A 592 27.61 3.12 1.67
N ARG A 593 27.68 1.78 1.62
CA ARG A 593 26.50 0.95 1.33
C ARG A 593 25.43 1.00 2.42
N LEU A 594 25.81 1.33 3.67
CA LEU A 594 24.80 1.46 4.76
C LEU A 594 23.91 2.68 4.57
N VAL A 595 24.51 3.81 4.16
CA VAL A 595 23.83 5.12 4.09
C VAL A 595 23.49 5.50 2.63
N GLY A 596 24.16 4.88 1.68
CA GLY A 596 24.09 5.17 0.24
C GLY A 596 25.37 5.83 -0.29
N SER A 597 25.64 5.65 -1.57
CA SER A 597 26.81 6.22 -2.24
C SER A 597 26.63 7.73 -2.47
N PRO A 598 27.68 8.55 -2.35
CA PRO A 598 27.63 9.97 -2.69
C PRO A 598 27.26 10.20 -4.17
N PRO A 599 26.75 11.38 -4.53
CA PRO A 599 26.46 11.73 -5.92
C PRO A 599 27.68 11.55 -6.83
N GLY A 600 27.50 10.89 -7.96
CA GLY A 600 28.56 10.62 -8.94
C GLY A 600 29.30 9.28 -8.76
N TYR A 601 29.00 8.49 -7.74
CA TYR A 601 29.52 7.14 -7.57
C TYR A 601 28.50 6.09 -8.00
N VAL A 602 29.00 4.91 -8.43
CA VAL A 602 28.17 3.76 -8.81
C VAL A 602 27.31 3.32 -7.60
N GLY A 603 26.00 3.11 -7.81
CA GLY A 603 25.07 2.73 -6.74
C GLY A 603 24.41 3.91 -6.01
N PHE A 604 24.52 5.16 -6.51
CA PHE A 604 23.82 6.33 -5.92
C PHE A 604 22.30 6.16 -5.94
N ASP A 605 21.73 5.56 -6.99
CA ASP A 605 20.28 5.37 -7.16
C ASP A 605 19.72 4.21 -6.31
N GLU A 606 20.57 3.30 -5.84
CA GLU A 606 20.14 2.11 -5.08
C GLU A 606 19.80 2.41 -3.61
N GLY A 607 20.14 3.60 -3.11
CA GLY A 607 19.96 3.96 -1.70
C GLY A 607 20.85 3.15 -0.72
N GLY A 608 20.82 3.50 0.56
CA GLY A 608 21.59 2.79 1.58
C GLY A 608 20.88 1.53 2.08
N GLN A 609 21.61 0.44 2.28
CA GLN A 609 21.03 -0.83 2.74
C GLN A 609 20.36 -0.72 4.13
N LEU A 610 20.96 0.02 5.06
CA LEU A 610 20.38 0.25 6.37
C LEU A 610 19.21 1.22 6.26
N THR A 611 19.41 2.35 5.59
CA THR A 611 18.40 3.43 5.50
C THR A 611 17.15 2.98 4.77
N GLU A 612 17.28 2.24 3.64
CA GLU A 612 16.13 1.71 2.91
C GLU A 612 15.36 0.62 3.68
N LYS A 613 16.09 -0.31 4.36
CA LYS A 613 15.44 -1.35 5.17
C LYS A 613 14.64 -0.74 6.32
N VAL A 614 15.20 0.26 7.03
CA VAL A 614 14.52 0.92 8.15
C VAL A 614 13.38 1.81 7.65
N ARG A 615 13.54 2.49 6.53
CA ARG A 615 12.45 3.27 5.92
C ARG A 615 11.24 2.41 5.58
N ARG A 616 11.48 1.19 5.07
CA ARG A 616 10.41 0.21 4.76
C ARG A 616 9.82 -0.45 5.98
N LYS A 617 10.64 -0.67 7.04
CA LYS A 617 10.23 -1.30 8.30
C LYS A 617 10.70 -0.44 9.48
N PRO A 618 10.03 0.70 9.75
CA PRO A 618 10.43 1.62 10.82
C PRO A 618 10.24 1.04 12.23
N TYR A 619 9.52 -0.05 12.36
CA TYR A 619 9.31 -0.81 13.59
C TYR A 619 10.03 -2.14 13.46
N SER A 620 11.28 -2.16 13.92
CA SER A 620 12.13 -3.33 13.77
C SER A 620 13.19 -3.41 14.88
N VAL A 621 13.67 -4.62 15.10
CA VAL A 621 14.91 -4.87 15.86
C VAL A 621 16.05 -4.86 14.86
N ILE A 622 17.00 -3.96 15.02
CA ILE A 622 18.19 -3.88 14.19
C ILE A 622 19.33 -4.56 14.93
N LEU A 623 19.81 -5.66 14.39
CA LEU A 623 20.93 -6.41 14.90
C LEU A 623 22.21 -6.12 14.09
N PHE A 624 23.16 -5.44 14.70
CA PHE A 624 24.51 -5.32 14.19
C PHE A 624 25.35 -6.44 14.77
N ASP A 625 25.63 -7.46 13.97
CA ASP A 625 26.36 -8.64 14.42
C ASP A 625 27.87 -8.44 14.26
N GLU A 626 28.66 -8.89 15.26
CA GLU A 626 30.13 -8.77 15.32
C GLU A 626 30.62 -7.31 15.18
N ILE A 627 30.07 -6.41 15.99
CA ILE A 627 30.31 -4.95 15.90
C ILE A 627 31.79 -4.58 16.04
N GLU A 628 32.63 -5.42 16.70
CA GLU A 628 34.06 -5.22 16.85
C GLU A 628 34.82 -5.28 15.51
N LYS A 629 34.22 -5.85 14.47
CA LYS A 629 34.80 -5.93 13.14
C LYS A 629 34.52 -4.71 12.26
N ALA A 630 33.59 -3.86 12.69
CA ALA A 630 33.15 -2.72 11.92
C ALA A 630 34.26 -1.66 11.73
N HIS A 631 34.29 -1.03 10.55
CA HIS A 631 35.16 0.14 10.31
C HIS A 631 34.79 1.29 11.27
N PRO A 632 35.77 2.10 11.73
CA PRO A 632 35.53 3.23 12.63
C PRO A 632 34.45 4.20 12.19
N ASP A 633 34.23 4.39 10.91
CA ASP A 633 33.17 5.27 10.37
C ASP A 633 31.75 4.75 10.66
N VAL A 634 31.56 3.45 10.86
CA VAL A 634 30.26 2.88 11.27
C VAL A 634 29.85 3.41 12.64
N PHE A 635 30.79 3.57 13.56
CA PHE A 635 30.50 4.11 14.90
C PHE A 635 30.02 5.57 14.84
N ASN A 636 30.50 6.36 13.89
CA ASN A 636 30.01 7.73 13.68
C ASN A 636 28.55 7.73 13.23
N ILE A 637 28.15 6.77 12.37
CA ILE A 637 26.76 6.58 11.94
C ILE A 637 25.89 6.15 13.13
N LEU A 638 26.37 5.17 13.91
CA LEU A 638 25.66 4.69 15.09
C LEU A 638 25.50 5.78 16.16
N LEU A 639 26.51 6.63 16.39
CA LEU A 639 26.40 7.77 17.31
C LEU A 639 25.27 8.72 16.91
N GLN A 640 25.13 9.03 15.61
CA GLN A 640 24.04 9.86 15.13
C GLN A 640 22.67 9.21 15.37
N ILE A 641 22.56 7.90 15.15
CA ILE A 641 21.32 7.15 15.39
C ILE A 641 20.99 7.11 16.90
N LEU A 642 21.99 6.85 17.75
CA LEU A 642 21.81 6.72 19.21
C LEU A 642 21.47 8.05 19.88
N ASP A 643 21.96 9.19 19.36
CA ASP A 643 21.71 10.51 19.93
C ASP A 643 20.45 11.16 19.39
N ASP A 644 20.33 11.23 18.06
CA ASP A 644 19.28 11.98 17.38
C ASP A 644 18.10 11.09 16.95
N GLY A 645 18.25 9.75 17.01
CA GLY A 645 17.26 8.78 16.52
C GLY A 645 16.96 8.93 15.04
N ARG A 646 17.87 9.52 14.26
CA ARG A 646 17.71 9.73 12.83
C ARG A 646 19.05 9.60 12.09
N LEU A 647 18.97 9.25 10.82
CA LEU A 647 20.13 9.19 9.94
C LEU A 647 19.76 9.83 8.61
N THR A 648 20.63 10.70 8.09
CA THR A 648 20.44 11.30 6.76
C THR A 648 21.15 10.43 5.72
N ASP A 649 20.40 9.99 4.71
CA ASP A 649 20.97 9.20 3.61
C ASP A 649 21.75 10.07 2.61
N SER A 650 22.42 9.43 1.65
CA SER A 650 23.20 10.11 0.61
C SER A 650 22.35 10.98 -0.31
N GLN A 651 21.04 10.78 -0.36
CA GLN A 651 20.08 11.58 -1.14
C GLN A 651 19.53 12.76 -0.32
N GLY A 652 19.99 12.96 0.91
CA GLY A 652 19.54 14.02 1.80
C GLY A 652 18.21 13.74 2.51
N ARG A 653 17.68 12.52 2.42
CA ARG A 653 16.46 12.13 3.11
C ARG A 653 16.78 11.70 4.54
N THR A 654 15.96 12.12 5.48
CA THR A 654 16.10 11.76 6.89
C THR A 654 15.29 10.48 7.17
N VAL A 655 15.95 9.44 7.68
CA VAL A 655 15.35 8.18 8.11
C VAL A 655 15.25 8.16 9.62
N ASP A 656 14.07 7.83 10.14
CA ASP A 656 13.75 7.83 11.56
C ASP A 656 14.01 6.45 12.19
N PHE A 657 14.78 6.41 13.28
CA PHE A 657 15.13 5.22 14.05
C PHE A 657 14.49 5.22 15.46
N LYS A 658 13.63 6.21 15.78
CA LYS A 658 13.05 6.34 17.12
C LYS A 658 12.19 5.14 17.54
N ASN A 659 11.60 4.47 16.56
CA ASN A 659 10.74 3.31 16.79
C ASN A 659 11.48 1.98 16.66
N THR A 660 12.81 1.99 16.57
CA THR A 660 13.63 0.77 16.46
C THR A 660 14.25 0.39 17.81
N VAL A 661 14.58 -0.88 17.94
CA VAL A 661 15.45 -1.40 18.99
C VAL A 661 16.79 -1.74 18.37
N ILE A 662 17.88 -1.18 18.88
CA ILE A 662 19.22 -1.40 18.33
C ILE A 662 19.95 -2.36 19.23
N ILE A 663 20.41 -3.46 18.66
CA ILE A 663 21.20 -4.48 19.36
C ILE A 663 22.51 -4.69 18.61
N MET A 664 23.61 -4.64 19.31
CA MET A 664 24.94 -4.92 18.79
C MET A 664 25.48 -6.15 19.49
N THR A 665 25.94 -7.16 18.76
CA THR A 665 26.59 -8.32 19.38
C THR A 665 28.09 -8.21 19.25
N SER A 666 28.80 -8.70 20.25
CA SER A 666 30.27 -8.78 20.23
C SER A 666 30.75 -10.02 20.96
N ASN A 667 31.88 -10.53 20.46
CA ASN A 667 32.62 -11.65 21.05
C ASN A 667 33.82 -11.18 21.88
N ILE A 668 33.97 -9.87 22.14
CA ILE A 668 35.03 -9.31 22.99
C ILE A 668 34.89 -9.89 24.38
N GLY A 669 35.99 -10.32 24.96
CA GLY A 669 36.02 -10.95 26.29
C GLY A 669 35.52 -12.38 26.36
N ALA A 670 35.09 -12.98 25.21
CA ALA A 670 34.60 -14.36 25.19
C ALA A 670 35.63 -15.37 25.71
N LYS A 671 36.93 -15.16 25.46
CA LYS A 671 38.01 -15.97 26.01
C LYS A 671 38.05 -15.92 27.53
N LEU A 672 37.84 -14.75 28.12
CA LEU A 672 37.81 -14.60 29.57
C LEU A 672 36.68 -15.35 30.24
N LEU A 673 35.56 -15.44 29.51
CA LEU A 673 34.41 -16.24 29.91
C LEU A 673 34.61 -17.75 29.66
N THR A 674 35.48 -18.14 28.74
CA THR A 674 35.73 -19.56 28.40
C THR A 674 36.91 -20.18 29.16
N GLU A 675 37.90 -19.43 29.58
CA GLU A 675 39.02 -19.93 30.37
C GLU A 675 38.60 -20.06 31.85
N LYS A 676 38.66 -21.27 32.41
CA LYS A 676 38.55 -21.49 33.84
C LYS A 676 39.78 -20.87 34.49
N HIS A 677 39.66 -19.69 35.14
CA HIS A 677 40.68 -19.28 36.06
C HIS A 677 40.63 -20.20 37.26
N SER A 678 41.52 -21.22 37.27
CA SER A 678 41.81 -22.01 38.45
C SER A 678 42.49 -21.12 39.49
N SER A 679 41.71 -20.46 40.31
CA SER A 679 42.26 -19.86 41.55
C SER A 679 42.61 -21.01 42.48
N LEU A 680 43.90 -21.13 42.77
CA LEU A 680 44.44 -21.98 43.88
C LEU A 680 43.97 -21.38 45.22
N GLY A 681 42.84 -21.87 45.72
CA GLY A 681 42.31 -21.46 47.01
C GLY A 681 40.96 -22.07 47.33
N PHE A 682 40.77 -22.49 48.59
CA PHE A 682 39.63 -23.21 49.10
C PHE A 682 38.26 -22.67 48.64
N THR A 683 37.40 -23.54 48.12
CA THR A 683 36.05 -23.26 47.63
C THR A 683 35.06 -23.19 48.79
N ASP A 684 34.63 -21.96 49.14
CA ASP A 684 33.37 -21.72 49.85
C ASP A 684 32.26 -21.43 48.81
N GLU A 685 31.04 -21.90 48.99
CA GLU A 685 29.89 -21.70 48.12
C GLU A 685 29.55 -20.20 47.85
N ASN A 686 30.09 -19.25 48.57
CA ASN A 686 30.03 -17.81 48.34
C ASN A 686 31.08 -17.31 47.33
N SER A 687 31.97 -18.17 46.82
CA SER A 687 33.03 -17.77 45.87
C SER A 687 32.57 -17.77 44.42
N GLU A 688 31.59 -18.60 44.02
CA GLU A 688 31.12 -18.66 42.63
C GLU A 688 30.45 -17.36 42.16
N ASN A 689 29.64 -16.71 43.03
CA ASN A 689 29.02 -15.41 42.69
C ASN A 689 30.03 -14.28 42.57
N LYS A 690 31.11 -14.30 43.36
CA LYS A 690 32.21 -13.31 43.28
C LYS A 690 33.11 -13.52 42.08
N GLU A 691 33.33 -14.78 41.66
CA GLU A 691 34.09 -15.09 40.45
C GLU A 691 33.36 -14.67 39.21
N THR A 692 32.01 -14.84 39.13
CA THR A 692 31.19 -14.36 38.04
C THR A 692 31.15 -12.84 37.94
N GLU A 693 31.03 -12.12 39.06
CA GLU A 693 31.10 -10.64 39.08
C GLU A 693 32.47 -10.12 38.64
N ASN A 694 33.57 -10.69 39.13
CA ASN A 694 34.91 -10.32 38.70
C ASN A 694 35.13 -10.58 37.19
N THR A 695 34.63 -11.69 36.68
CA THR A 695 34.74 -12.00 35.24
C THR A 695 33.94 -11.01 34.39
N LYS A 696 32.76 -10.60 34.84
CA LYS A 696 31.96 -9.56 34.19
C LYS A 696 32.70 -8.22 34.18
N GLU A 697 33.31 -7.83 35.27
CA GLU A 697 34.11 -6.59 35.33
C GLU A 697 35.33 -6.64 34.39
N LEU A 698 36.01 -7.77 34.25
CA LEU A 698 37.11 -7.94 33.30
C LEU A 698 36.62 -7.81 31.85
N VAL A 699 35.49 -8.43 31.49
CA VAL A 699 34.89 -8.33 30.15
C VAL A 699 34.49 -6.89 29.83
N LEU A 700 33.89 -6.17 30.80
CA LEU A 700 33.57 -4.76 30.66
C LEU A 700 34.85 -3.88 30.54
N GLY A 701 35.93 -4.29 31.20
CA GLY A 701 37.25 -3.65 31.06
C GLY A 701 37.81 -3.77 29.63
N GLU A 702 37.70 -4.95 29.02
CA GLU A 702 38.12 -5.17 27.61
C GLU A 702 37.23 -4.41 26.60
N LEU A 703 35.92 -4.34 26.86
CA LEU A 703 35.01 -3.53 26.05
C LEU A 703 35.42 -2.05 26.05
N LYS A 704 35.76 -1.50 27.25
CA LYS A 704 36.18 -0.08 27.38
C LYS A 704 37.52 0.21 26.69
N LYS A 705 38.34 -0.81 26.44
CA LYS A 705 39.57 -0.68 25.65
C LYS A 705 39.31 -0.71 24.15
N ALA A 706 38.31 -1.49 23.74
CA ALA A 706 37.95 -1.68 22.32
C ALA A 706 37.12 -0.55 21.72
N PHE A 707 36.26 0.07 22.51
CA PHE A 707 35.34 1.10 22.04
C PHE A 707 35.58 2.46 22.71
N ARG A 708 35.29 3.54 21.98
CA ARG A 708 35.43 4.90 22.51
C ARG A 708 34.43 5.15 23.65
N PRO A 709 34.83 5.87 24.70
CA PRO A 709 33.96 6.15 25.84
C PRO A 709 32.65 6.87 25.44
N GLU A 710 32.72 7.76 24.42
CA GLU A 710 31.55 8.47 23.92
C GLU A 710 30.48 7.53 23.34
N PHE A 711 30.91 6.43 22.69
CA PHE A 711 30.01 5.45 22.16
C PHE A 711 29.34 4.60 23.24
N ILE A 712 30.14 4.14 24.21
CA ILE A 712 29.65 3.33 25.34
C ILE A 712 28.62 4.09 26.18
N ASN A 713 28.83 5.39 26.39
CA ASN A 713 27.93 6.24 27.20
C ASN A 713 26.58 6.54 26.53
N ARG A 714 26.41 6.21 25.24
CA ARG A 714 25.16 6.39 24.49
C ARG A 714 24.27 5.16 24.47
N ILE A 715 24.80 4.03 24.91
CA ILE A 715 24.11 2.74 24.95
C ILE A 715 23.33 2.64 26.27
N ASP A 716 22.11 2.16 26.20
CA ASP A 716 21.22 2.06 27.36
C ASP A 716 21.68 0.99 28.34
N ASP A 717 22.16 -0.15 27.83
CA ASP A 717 22.64 -1.23 28.68
C ASP A 717 23.66 -2.13 27.96
N ILE A 718 24.60 -2.66 28.74
CA ILE A 718 25.64 -3.60 28.28
C ILE A 718 25.37 -4.92 28.96
N ILE A 719 25.01 -5.92 28.21
CA ILE A 719 24.52 -7.19 28.72
C ILE A 719 25.56 -8.29 28.44
N VAL A 720 26.04 -8.93 29.48
CA VAL A 720 26.95 -10.07 29.37
C VAL A 720 26.12 -11.36 29.41
N PHE A 721 26.27 -12.17 28.41
CA PHE A 721 25.65 -13.50 28.32
C PHE A 721 26.52 -14.54 28.97
N ASP A 722 25.96 -15.25 29.92
CA ASP A 722 26.63 -16.33 30.64
C ASP A 722 26.73 -17.58 29.77
N ARG A 723 27.62 -18.50 30.16
CA ARG A 723 27.71 -19.82 29.53
C ARG A 723 26.44 -20.62 29.81
N LEU A 724 26.07 -21.46 28.88
CA LEU A 724 24.95 -22.39 29.07
C LEU A 724 25.41 -23.58 29.92
N SER A 725 24.63 -23.94 30.91
CA SER A 725 24.77 -25.15 31.70
C SER A 725 24.30 -26.37 30.90
N LYS A 726 24.68 -27.57 31.33
CA LYS A 726 24.22 -28.82 30.70
C LYS A 726 22.70 -28.96 30.73
N ASP A 727 22.06 -28.54 31.81
CA ASP A 727 20.60 -28.62 31.94
C ASP A 727 19.91 -27.65 30.99
N GLU A 728 20.45 -26.42 30.82
CA GLU A 728 19.94 -25.44 29.87
C GLU A 728 20.08 -25.93 28.42
N ILE A 729 21.18 -26.62 28.10
CA ILE A 729 21.38 -27.23 26.76
C ILE A 729 20.38 -28.34 26.52
N LYS A 730 20.08 -29.15 27.54
CA LYS A 730 19.03 -30.18 27.44
C LYS A 730 17.66 -29.55 27.17
N GLU A 731 17.35 -28.43 27.82
CA GLU A 731 16.09 -27.69 27.60
C GLU A 731 16.05 -27.09 26.17
N ILE A 732 17.17 -26.54 25.68
CA ILE A 732 17.28 -26.07 24.30
C ILE A 732 17.06 -27.21 23.31
N ALA A 733 17.64 -28.41 23.59
CA ALA A 733 17.41 -29.58 22.74
C ALA A 733 15.91 -29.96 22.70
N VAL A 734 15.21 -29.96 23.82
CA VAL A 734 13.76 -30.21 23.90
C VAL A 734 13.00 -29.20 23.03
N LYS A 735 13.30 -27.90 23.13
CA LYS A 735 12.63 -26.85 22.34
C LYS A 735 12.89 -27.03 20.84
N MET A 736 14.11 -27.37 20.45
CA MET A 736 14.46 -27.63 19.03
C MET A 736 13.76 -28.88 18.49
N LEU A 737 13.70 -29.97 19.28
CA LEU A 737 12.99 -31.19 18.94
C LEU A 737 11.46 -30.98 18.89
N ALA A 738 10.89 -30.11 19.71
CA ALA A 738 9.49 -29.70 19.62
C ALA A 738 9.17 -29.02 18.28
N GLY A 739 10.10 -28.23 17.75
CA GLY A 739 9.99 -27.67 16.40
C GLY A 739 9.99 -28.73 15.28
N LEU A 740 10.82 -29.78 15.44
CA LEU A 740 10.80 -30.94 14.54
C LEU A 740 9.50 -31.74 14.66
N LYS A 741 9.03 -31.97 15.90
CA LYS A 741 7.75 -32.65 16.17
C LYS A 741 6.58 -31.94 15.47
N LYS A 742 6.54 -30.62 15.50
CA LYS A 742 5.51 -29.84 14.80
C LYS A 742 5.55 -30.03 13.29
N ARG A 743 6.74 -29.96 12.68
CA ARG A 743 6.91 -30.20 11.22
C ARG A 743 6.48 -31.61 10.79
N LEU A 744 6.78 -32.61 11.62
CA LEU A 744 6.35 -33.99 11.37
C LEU A 744 4.84 -34.17 11.56
N SER A 745 4.24 -33.50 12.54
CA SER A 745 2.79 -33.47 12.73
C SER A 745 2.05 -32.88 11.54
N ASP A 746 2.61 -31.87 10.88
CA ASP A 746 2.08 -31.30 9.62
C ASP A 746 2.13 -32.33 8.46
N MET A 747 3.01 -33.35 8.57
CA MET A 747 3.09 -34.50 7.65
C MET A 747 2.31 -35.72 8.14
N GLU A 748 1.43 -35.55 9.13
CA GLU A 748 0.63 -36.62 9.78
C GLU A 748 1.50 -37.70 10.47
N ILE A 749 2.72 -37.36 10.94
CA ILE A 749 3.61 -38.26 11.68
C ILE A 749 3.76 -37.74 13.10
N GLU A 750 3.40 -38.56 14.09
CA GLU A 750 3.63 -38.23 15.48
C GLU A 750 4.96 -38.83 15.96
N ILE A 751 5.87 -37.99 16.50
CA ILE A 751 7.13 -38.44 17.07
C ILE A 751 7.24 -38.14 18.56
N GLU A 752 7.72 -39.11 19.34
CA GLU A 752 8.06 -38.97 20.74
C GLU A 752 9.53 -39.26 20.98
N PHE A 753 10.20 -38.42 21.75
CA PHE A 753 11.60 -38.58 22.12
C PHE A 753 11.72 -39.05 23.58
N THR A 754 12.55 -40.03 23.83
CA THR A 754 12.86 -40.48 25.21
C THR A 754 13.83 -39.48 25.87
N ASP A 755 13.86 -39.48 27.22
CA ASP A 755 14.78 -38.64 27.97
C ASP A 755 16.23 -38.99 27.70
N GLU A 756 16.50 -40.29 27.42
CA GLU A 756 17.83 -40.78 27.01
C GLU A 756 18.25 -40.22 25.66
N ALA A 757 17.32 -40.20 24.68
CA ALA A 757 17.58 -39.60 23.38
C ALA A 757 17.84 -38.08 23.46
N VAL A 758 17.03 -37.38 24.25
CA VAL A 758 17.24 -35.94 24.50
C VAL A 758 18.57 -35.65 25.17
N SER A 759 18.95 -36.43 26.18
CA SER A 759 20.23 -36.26 26.88
C SER A 759 21.42 -36.57 25.96
N ALA A 760 21.33 -37.65 25.16
CA ALA A 760 22.39 -38.02 24.24
C ALA A 760 22.61 -36.96 23.14
N ILE A 761 21.54 -36.35 22.61
CA ILE A 761 21.64 -35.29 21.60
C ILE A 761 22.20 -33.99 22.21
N ALA A 762 21.81 -33.69 23.44
CA ALA A 762 22.31 -32.54 24.19
C ALA A 762 23.82 -32.66 24.45
N ASP A 763 24.27 -33.84 24.90
CA ASP A 763 25.72 -34.12 25.14
C ASP A 763 26.56 -34.09 23.85
N LYS A 764 26.04 -34.62 22.73
CA LYS A 764 26.70 -34.56 21.42
C LYS A 764 26.69 -33.12 20.83
N GLY A 765 25.65 -32.37 21.10
CA GLY A 765 25.47 -31.01 20.58
C GLY A 765 26.10 -29.94 21.42
N PHE A 766 26.75 -30.27 22.54
CA PHE A 766 27.40 -29.31 23.41
C PHE A 766 28.90 -29.19 23.09
N ASP A 767 29.37 -27.97 22.99
CA ASP A 767 30.79 -27.63 22.87
C ASP A 767 31.14 -26.47 23.80
N GLU A 768 32.19 -26.58 24.57
CA GLU A 768 32.59 -25.53 25.55
C GLU A 768 32.91 -24.17 24.92
N VAL A 769 33.33 -24.15 23.65
CA VAL A 769 33.68 -22.94 22.89
C VAL A 769 32.52 -22.42 22.05
N TYR A 770 31.76 -23.33 21.43
CA TYR A 770 30.69 -22.98 20.49
C TYR A 770 29.28 -23.07 21.10
N GLY A 771 29.14 -23.38 22.38
CA GLY A 771 27.90 -23.47 23.12
C GLY A 771 26.90 -24.43 22.48
N ALA A 772 25.65 -24.01 22.28
CA ALA A 772 24.58 -24.79 21.68
C ALA A 772 24.59 -24.77 20.14
N ARG A 773 25.54 -24.12 19.47
CA ARG A 773 25.56 -24.00 18.01
C ARG A 773 25.71 -25.37 17.28
N PRO A 774 26.52 -26.35 17.79
CA PRO A 774 26.61 -27.68 17.19
C PRO A 774 25.33 -28.50 17.35
N LEU A 775 24.45 -28.19 18.30
CA LEU A 775 23.22 -28.94 18.59
C LEU A 775 22.30 -29.09 17.35
N ARG A 776 22.22 -28.04 16.55
CA ARG A 776 21.42 -28.09 15.32
C ARG A 776 21.98 -29.09 14.31
N ARG A 777 23.32 -29.17 14.18
CA ARG A 777 23.97 -30.15 13.32
C ARG A 777 23.79 -31.56 13.85
N ALA A 778 23.90 -31.75 15.15
CA ALA A 778 23.67 -33.04 15.79
C ALA A 778 22.22 -33.52 15.57
N ILE A 779 21.22 -32.63 15.71
CA ILE A 779 19.81 -32.96 15.41
C ILE A 779 19.67 -33.37 13.94
N THR A 780 20.27 -32.61 13.02
CA THR A 780 20.14 -32.92 11.60
C THR A 780 20.80 -34.25 11.28
N SER A 781 22.06 -34.46 11.64
CA SER A 781 22.83 -35.68 11.28
C SER A 781 22.36 -36.95 11.99
N ASP A 782 21.96 -36.84 13.27
CA ASP A 782 21.66 -38.00 14.09
C ASP A 782 20.16 -38.32 14.16
N ILE A 783 19.26 -37.34 13.82
CA ILE A 783 17.83 -37.52 13.90
C ILE A 783 17.16 -37.29 12.55
N GLU A 784 17.34 -36.08 11.92
CA GLU A 784 16.59 -35.73 10.70
C GLU A 784 17.01 -36.60 9.51
N ASP A 785 18.31 -36.81 9.30
CA ASP A 785 18.84 -37.62 8.19
C ASP A 785 18.41 -39.11 8.32
N PRO A 786 18.62 -39.81 9.45
CA PRO A 786 18.17 -41.19 9.59
C PRO A 786 16.64 -41.36 9.57
N LEU A 787 15.89 -40.33 10.06
CA LEU A 787 14.43 -40.34 9.99
C LEU A 787 13.97 -40.23 8.54
N SER A 788 14.59 -39.33 7.76
CA SER A 788 14.27 -39.15 6.34
C SER A 788 14.56 -40.41 5.52
N GLU A 789 15.64 -41.12 5.78
CA GLU A 789 15.93 -42.42 5.15
C GLU A 789 14.83 -43.43 5.42
N LYS A 790 14.38 -43.54 6.69
CA LYS A 790 13.28 -44.46 7.06
C LYS A 790 11.91 -44.06 6.54
N MET A 791 11.68 -42.80 6.25
CA MET A 791 10.50 -42.34 5.55
C MET A 791 10.56 -42.69 4.06
N LEU A 792 11.74 -42.57 3.43
CA LEU A 792 11.94 -42.91 2.02
C LEU A 792 11.90 -44.41 1.74
N ASP A 793 12.41 -45.23 2.66
CA ASP A 793 12.38 -46.70 2.53
C ASP A 793 11.00 -47.31 2.88
N GLY A 794 10.08 -46.46 3.33
CA GLY A 794 8.69 -46.86 3.66
C GLY A 794 8.52 -47.56 5.02
N THR A 795 9.56 -47.57 5.86
CA THR A 795 9.50 -48.08 7.23
C THR A 795 8.61 -47.20 8.10
N ILE A 796 8.64 -45.89 7.90
CA ILE A 796 7.79 -44.90 8.57
C ILE A 796 6.81 -44.35 7.53
N LYS A 797 5.51 -44.56 7.77
CA LYS A 797 4.43 -44.11 6.86
C LYS A 797 3.67 -42.93 7.46
N ALA A 798 2.93 -42.19 6.62
CA ALA A 798 1.97 -41.20 7.11
C ALA A 798 0.97 -41.85 8.09
N LYS A 799 0.60 -41.12 9.13
CA LYS A 799 -0.25 -41.56 10.26
C LYS A 799 0.39 -42.56 11.20
N SER A 800 1.74 -42.73 11.17
CA SER A 800 2.45 -43.55 12.13
C SER A 800 2.85 -42.76 13.37
N LYS A 801 2.92 -43.49 14.51
CA LYS A 801 3.52 -42.95 15.75
C LYS A 801 4.93 -43.52 15.88
N VAL A 802 5.90 -42.65 15.95
CA VAL A 802 7.33 -43.03 16.00
C VAL A 802 7.89 -42.70 17.38
N LYS A 803 8.58 -43.62 17.97
CA LYS A 803 9.35 -43.39 19.19
C LYS A 803 10.84 -43.37 18.84
N CYS A 804 11.49 -42.24 19.15
CA CYS A 804 12.92 -42.06 19.01
C CYS A 804 13.59 -42.38 20.35
N ASP A 805 14.48 -43.39 20.39
CA ASP A 805 15.20 -43.79 21.56
C ASP A 805 16.70 -43.84 21.30
N PHE A 806 17.52 -43.84 22.35
CA PHE A 806 18.99 -43.92 22.24
C PHE A 806 19.47 -45.18 22.94
N ALA A 807 19.94 -46.17 22.17
CA ALA A 807 20.46 -47.42 22.68
C ALA A 807 21.75 -47.76 21.93
N ASP A 808 22.73 -48.38 22.67
CA ASP A 808 24.00 -48.84 22.10
C ASP A 808 24.78 -47.78 21.33
N GLY A 809 24.66 -46.49 21.75
CA GLY A 809 25.38 -45.39 21.09
C GLY A 809 24.77 -44.89 19.77
N LYS A 810 23.52 -45.36 19.41
CA LYS A 810 22.81 -44.97 18.17
C LYS A 810 21.39 -44.58 18.48
N PHE A 811 20.87 -43.63 17.68
CA PHE A 811 19.43 -43.28 17.71
C PHE A 811 18.64 -44.36 16.96
N THR A 812 17.60 -44.85 17.55
CA THR A 812 16.70 -45.86 16.98
C THR A 812 15.30 -45.30 16.87
N PHE A 813 14.62 -45.58 15.77
CA PHE A 813 13.27 -45.17 15.50
C PHE A 813 12.37 -46.42 15.38
N ALA A 814 11.45 -46.54 16.25
CA ALA A 814 10.50 -47.69 16.30
C ALA A 814 9.06 -47.14 16.17
N GLU A 815 8.23 -47.89 15.45
CA GLU A 815 6.78 -47.59 15.45
C GLU A 815 6.23 -47.85 16.85
N ALA A 816 5.65 -46.82 17.47
CA ALA A 816 4.93 -46.98 18.74
C ALA A 816 3.59 -47.66 18.42
N LYS A 817 3.32 -48.79 19.07
CA LYS A 817 2.06 -49.53 18.94
C LYS A 817 0.89 -48.77 19.55
#